data_1200b68da42681e5eaffea731bde34ba
#
_entry.id   1200b68da42681e5eaffea731bde34ba
#
_cell.length_a   1.000
_cell.length_b   1.000
_cell.length_c   1.000
_cell.angle_alpha   90.00
_cell.angle_beta   90.00
_cell.angle_gamma   90.00
#
_symmetry.space_group_name_H-M   'P 1'
#
loop_
_entity.id
_entity.type
_entity.pdbx_description
1 polymer ?
#
loop_
_entity_poly.entity_id
_entity_poly.type
_entity_poly.pdbx_seq_one_letter_code
_entity_poly.pdbx_strand_id
1 'polypeptide(L)'
;MPDMAKYIRPTMLGAIALLPTTVWAQHTNTSEDSTRLKSQRLQEVIVTSHSARQRVETIQIGSEFLNLQELSKTPALFGQNDMMRSIQLLPGVKSENEGSSSFQVRGGTSAQNSIVYDDAPVYNVGHLAGLFSAFNDDALATATLYKGLIPAQYGGATAGYLDINSRSGNPSACHGQASIGLLSAKGTFEAPLSDRGSFLVTARRSYLDLFLKQINDFKDNTLYFYDVNAKASWRWNTHNQLFWSFFASNDKIGLQDKLNLKWSNIATTLSWLHHFQKEGNTSKTSLIYSNYSTTDGVEVLGLDISFSGFIRQYGIRQNFRYALGRHQLDMGLQSMVLDVKSAEWRNVNKHEREERKAWENSFWINDTYQLHPKVTASLGFRLGTFSNLGGPHYYEIDEDGNIVWMYKTRKNRIVNTQVTCEPRASLVFMPTRLWSIKAGYTRSAQNIHALRNQNTSTPFDRYTISSNLVKPQVADQVSLGIFAMTPQQTYDFSLEGYFRHVNHVLDYRDGISFSSQIEIERLVLAGEGKGYGLEMCARKNTGKLTGWLSYTLSWSKTRIDGINGGRWYDANNDRRHDIDIVGIYRLNPHWTLHAVWVYNSGQAFTAPSGKYELIDNYIYYYAERNSYRAPANHRMDVSATWSRPIHHGKWTREWIFSIYNLYNRYNPYLIRFEDSADGARTKATQYSLFGIVPSVAFTIKF
;
A
#
# COMPACT_ATOMS: atom_id res chain seq x y z
N MET A 1 35.88 3.49 15.87
CA MET A 1 34.94 3.14 16.90
C MET A 1 35.56 2.12 17.82
N PRO A 2 36.13 2.53 18.90
CA PRO A 2 36.24 1.69 20.08
C PRO A 2 35.58 2.41 21.28
N ASP A 3 35.10 1.61 22.22
CA ASP A 3 34.57 1.98 23.55
C ASP A 3 33.11 2.49 23.64
N MET A 4 32.15 1.61 23.38
CA MET A 4 30.77 1.78 23.86
C MET A 4 30.36 0.78 24.98
N ALA A 5 31.31 0.18 25.67
CA ALA A 5 31.05 -0.85 26.69
C ALA A 5 31.09 -0.36 28.15
N LYS A 6 31.13 0.95 28.41
CA LYS A 6 31.38 1.45 29.78
C LYS A 6 30.26 2.23 30.49
N TYR A 7 29.10 2.42 29.88
CA TYR A 7 28.02 3.22 30.52
C TYR A 7 26.64 2.55 30.49
N ILE A 8 26.52 1.31 30.92
CA ILE A 8 25.21 0.77 31.32
C ILE A 8 25.26 0.44 32.81
N ARG A 9 24.80 1.36 33.65
CA ARG A 9 24.39 1.05 35.02
C ARG A 9 22.92 0.66 35.05
N PRO A 10 22.54 -0.40 35.77
CA PRO A 10 21.16 -0.89 35.85
C PRO A 10 20.41 -0.16 36.97
N THR A 11 19.66 0.88 36.63
CA THR A 11 18.69 1.50 37.55
C THR A 11 17.52 2.03 36.74
N MET A 12 16.47 1.22 36.59
CA MET A 12 15.07 1.60 36.45
C MET A 12 14.19 0.36 36.17
N LEU A 13 14.12 -0.49 37.19
CA LEU A 13 13.00 -1.41 37.39
C LEU A 13 12.28 -0.91 38.64
N GLY A 14 11.18 -0.22 38.46
CA GLY A 14 10.38 0.23 39.60
C GLY A 14 9.45 1.37 39.21
N ALA A 15 8.29 1.11 38.72
CA ALA A 15 7.06 1.87 38.90
C ALA A 15 5.97 1.47 37.87
N ILE A 16 5.40 0.28 38.02
CA ILE A 16 3.99 0.04 37.68
C ILE A 16 3.52 -1.02 38.67
N ALA A 17 3.03 -0.56 39.79
CA ALA A 17 2.28 -1.37 40.75
C ALA A 17 1.03 -0.58 41.16
N LEU A 18 -0.09 -1.28 41.12
CA LEU A 18 -1.28 -1.14 41.93
C LEU A 18 -2.38 -0.17 41.50
N LEU A 19 -3.48 -0.78 41.11
CA LEU A 19 -4.75 -0.64 41.81
C LEU A 19 -5.56 -1.93 41.65
N PRO A 20 -5.98 -2.61 42.72
CA PRO A 20 -6.93 -3.72 42.65
C PRO A 20 -8.32 -3.20 42.95
N THR A 21 -9.26 -3.41 42.06
CA THR A 21 -10.71 -3.37 42.38
C THR A 21 -11.27 -4.77 42.33
N THR A 22 -11.53 -5.31 43.49
CA THR A 22 -12.28 -6.55 43.70
C THR A 22 -13.75 -6.31 43.36
N VAL A 23 -14.27 -7.01 42.40
CA VAL A 23 -15.72 -7.18 42.21
C VAL A 23 -16.06 -8.64 42.47
N TRP A 24 -16.84 -8.84 43.50
CA TRP A 24 -17.46 -10.10 43.84
C TRP A 24 -18.54 -10.46 42.84
N ALA A 25 -18.49 -11.65 42.27
CA ALA A 25 -19.56 -12.24 41.52
C ALA A 25 -20.13 -13.42 42.33
N GLN A 26 -21.37 -13.28 42.75
CA GLN A 26 -22.16 -14.36 43.38
C GLN A 26 -22.56 -15.39 42.32
N HIS A 27 -22.29 -16.66 42.62
CA HIS A 27 -22.85 -17.80 41.90
C HIS A 27 -24.34 -18.00 42.34
N THR A 28 -25.21 -18.02 41.39
CA THR A 28 -26.52 -18.70 41.55
C THR A 28 -26.63 -19.78 40.49
N ASN A 29 -26.60 -21.04 40.96
CA ASN A 29 -26.98 -22.20 40.16
C ASN A 29 -28.50 -22.17 39.97
N THR A 30 -28.96 -22.21 38.71
CA THR A 30 -30.26 -22.75 38.35
C THR A 30 -30.12 -23.55 37.06
N SER A 31 -30.36 -24.85 37.20
CA SER A 31 -30.59 -25.79 36.10
C SER A 31 -31.94 -25.47 35.47
N GLU A 32 -32.01 -25.17 34.19
CA GLU A 32 -33.19 -25.36 33.39
C GLU A 32 -32.87 -25.56 31.89
N ASP A 33 -33.61 -26.46 31.41
CA ASP A 33 -33.76 -27.22 30.22
C ASP A 33 -33.50 -26.53 28.87
N SER A 34 -32.84 -27.26 28.00
CA SER A 34 -32.26 -26.80 26.75
C SER A 34 -33.17 -27.12 25.57
N THR A 35 -33.83 -26.13 25.06
CA THR A 35 -34.15 -26.03 23.64
C THR A 35 -33.34 -24.85 23.03
N ARG A 36 -32.04 -25.05 22.91
CA ARG A 36 -31.20 -24.11 22.16
C ARG A 36 -31.47 -24.28 20.67
N LEU A 37 -32.32 -23.41 20.15
CA LEU A 37 -32.27 -23.01 18.75
C LEU A 37 -30.82 -22.69 18.41
N LYS A 38 -30.20 -23.50 17.54
CA LYS A 38 -28.94 -23.17 16.91
C LYS A 38 -29.12 -21.85 16.15
N SER A 39 -28.83 -20.74 16.79
CA SER A 39 -28.63 -19.51 16.06
C SER A 39 -27.44 -19.75 15.15
N GLN A 40 -27.65 -19.97 13.86
CA GLN A 40 -26.59 -19.85 12.86
C GLN A 40 -26.08 -18.43 12.99
N ARG A 41 -24.91 -18.29 13.60
CA ARG A 41 -24.16 -17.05 13.57
C ARG A 41 -23.84 -16.78 12.10
N LEU A 42 -24.51 -15.82 11.51
CA LEU A 42 -24.00 -15.17 10.31
C LEU A 42 -22.73 -14.43 10.75
N GLN A 43 -21.63 -15.14 10.75
CA GLN A 43 -20.32 -14.51 10.82
C GLN A 43 -20.21 -13.58 9.61
N GLU A 44 -19.73 -12.35 9.80
CA GLU A 44 -19.01 -11.65 8.76
C GLU A 44 -18.23 -12.74 8.03
N VAL A 45 -18.42 -12.90 6.71
CA VAL A 45 -17.76 -13.97 5.96
C VAL A 45 -16.27 -13.65 5.99
N ILE A 46 -15.63 -14.03 7.08
CA ILE A 46 -14.18 -14.10 7.15
C ILE A 46 -13.85 -15.29 6.24
N VAL A 47 -13.52 -14.97 5.00
CA VAL A 47 -12.95 -15.93 4.08
C VAL A 47 -11.59 -16.34 4.65
N THR A 48 -11.63 -17.30 5.55
CA THR A 48 -10.43 -17.90 6.13
C THR A 48 -9.73 -18.66 5.03
N SER A 49 -8.60 -18.13 4.59
CA SER A 49 -7.65 -18.64 3.60
C SER A 49 -8.25 -18.98 2.23
N HIS A 50 -7.80 -18.27 1.20
CA HIS A 50 -7.94 -18.77 -0.16
C HIS A 50 -7.12 -20.06 -0.28
N SER A 51 -7.79 -21.16 -0.20
CA SER A 51 -7.20 -22.48 -0.45
C SER A 51 -6.63 -22.53 -1.87
N ALA A 52 -5.71 -23.44 -2.13
CA ALA A 52 -5.24 -23.73 -3.48
C ALA A 52 -6.42 -23.87 -4.48
N ARG A 53 -7.53 -24.40 -3.99
CA ARG A 53 -8.77 -24.56 -4.73
C ARG A 53 -9.36 -23.22 -5.18
N GLN A 54 -9.42 -22.23 -4.30
CA GLN A 54 -9.96 -20.92 -4.65
C GLN A 54 -9.10 -20.22 -5.72
N ARG A 55 -7.75 -20.36 -5.65
CA ARG A 55 -6.85 -19.84 -6.69
C ARG A 55 -7.10 -20.47 -8.06
N VAL A 56 -7.49 -21.74 -8.13
CA VAL A 56 -7.88 -22.42 -9.38
C VAL A 56 -9.28 -21.98 -9.83
N GLU A 57 -10.25 -21.93 -8.92
CA GLU A 57 -11.67 -21.70 -9.25
C GLU A 57 -12.05 -20.23 -9.48
N THR A 58 -11.35 -19.24 -8.87
CA THR A 58 -11.70 -17.83 -9.02
C THR A 58 -11.63 -17.37 -10.49
N ILE A 59 -12.58 -16.53 -10.89
CA ILE A 59 -12.59 -15.92 -12.23
C ILE A 59 -11.54 -14.81 -12.37
N GLN A 60 -11.09 -14.24 -11.26
CA GLN A 60 -10.14 -13.14 -11.25
C GLN A 60 -8.72 -13.64 -11.54
N ILE A 61 -8.17 -13.28 -12.71
CA ILE A 61 -6.75 -13.49 -13.01
C ILE A 61 -5.91 -12.36 -12.41
N GLY A 62 -4.72 -12.68 -11.87
CA GLY A 62 -3.84 -11.70 -11.23
C GLY A 62 -4.39 -11.14 -9.92
N SER A 63 -5.29 -11.84 -9.25
CA SER A 63 -5.73 -11.50 -7.90
C SER A 63 -5.01 -12.36 -6.87
N GLU A 64 -4.45 -11.71 -5.84
CA GLU A 64 -3.83 -12.36 -4.71
C GLU A 64 -4.59 -11.98 -3.44
N PHE A 65 -5.20 -12.97 -2.86
CA PHE A 65 -5.79 -12.85 -1.53
C PHE A 65 -4.72 -13.12 -0.47
N LEU A 66 -4.57 -12.19 0.43
CA LEU A 66 -3.54 -12.24 1.46
C LEU A 66 -4.11 -12.88 2.73
N ASN A 67 -3.61 -14.05 3.07
CA ASN A 67 -3.84 -14.62 4.39
C ASN A 67 -2.96 -13.90 5.41
N LEU A 68 -3.54 -12.94 6.11
CA LEU A 68 -2.81 -12.10 7.06
C LEU A 68 -2.22 -12.90 8.23
N GLN A 69 -2.80 -14.05 8.59
CA GLN A 69 -2.24 -14.94 9.61
C GLN A 69 -0.97 -15.67 9.13
N GLU A 70 -0.84 -15.92 7.83
CA GLU A 70 0.39 -16.49 7.26
C GLU A 70 1.41 -15.40 7.00
N LEU A 71 0.98 -14.25 6.52
CA LEU A 71 1.85 -13.11 6.23
C LEU A 71 2.46 -12.50 7.50
N SER A 72 1.72 -12.50 8.61
CA SER A 72 2.26 -12.08 9.91
C SER A 72 3.41 -12.97 10.42
N LYS A 73 3.67 -14.09 9.74
CA LYS A 73 4.78 -15.01 10.05
C LYS A 73 6.01 -14.78 9.16
N THR A 74 6.02 -13.80 8.25
CA THR A 74 7.24 -13.44 7.51
C THR A 74 8.25 -12.79 8.46
N PRO A 75 9.58 -12.88 8.19
CA PRO A 75 10.58 -12.26 9.04
C PRO A 75 10.31 -10.78 9.26
N ALA A 76 10.25 -10.38 10.52
CA ALA A 76 9.96 -9.03 10.93
C ALA A 76 11.19 -8.12 10.78
N LEU A 77 11.02 -6.93 10.22
CA LEU A 77 12.03 -5.89 10.31
C LEU A 77 11.85 -5.16 11.65
N PHE A 78 12.94 -5.04 12.41
CA PHE A 78 12.94 -4.41 13.76
C PHE A 78 11.90 -5.02 14.72
N GLY A 79 11.60 -6.32 14.56
CA GLY A 79 10.64 -7.03 15.41
C GLY A 79 9.16 -6.78 15.05
N GLN A 80 8.85 -6.19 13.89
CA GLN A 80 7.50 -5.95 13.43
C GLN A 80 7.19 -6.68 12.14
N ASN A 81 6.08 -7.36 12.13
CA ASN A 81 5.49 -7.88 10.90
C ASN A 81 4.90 -6.73 10.09
N ASP A 82 4.92 -6.86 8.77
CA ASP A 82 4.47 -5.82 7.85
C ASP A 82 3.80 -6.44 6.62
N MET A 83 2.48 -6.23 6.51
CA MET A 83 1.69 -6.73 5.39
C MET A 83 2.21 -6.21 4.05
N MET A 84 2.61 -4.94 3.96
CA MET A 84 3.06 -4.35 2.69
C MET A 84 4.36 -4.99 2.20
N ARG A 85 5.28 -5.33 3.11
CA ARG A 85 6.49 -6.09 2.78
C ARG A 85 6.17 -7.50 2.29
N SER A 86 5.18 -8.14 2.90
CA SER A 86 4.76 -9.48 2.50
C SER A 86 4.11 -9.49 1.11
N ILE A 87 3.41 -8.40 0.74
CA ILE A 87 2.87 -8.21 -0.62
C ILE A 87 3.99 -8.14 -1.65
N GLN A 88 5.13 -7.56 -1.31
CA GLN A 88 6.29 -7.43 -2.21
C GLN A 88 6.94 -8.79 -2.56
N LEU A 89 6.64 -9.86 -1.83
CA LEU A 89 7.12 -11.23 -2.08
C LEU A 89 6.23 -12.04 -3.03
N LEU A 90 5.21 -11.40 -3.60
CA LEU A 90 4.25 -12.03 -4.52
C LEU A 90 4.70 -11.87 -5.97
N PRO A 91 4.40 -12.84 -6.86
CA PRO A 91 4.77 -12.73 -8.27
C PRO A 91 4.17 -11.49 -8.92
N GLY A 92 4.97 -10.76 -9.70
CA GLY A 92 4.57 -9.52 -10.38
C GLY A 92 4.48 -8.29 -9.49
N VAL A 93 4.89 -8.40 -8.23
CA VAL A 93 4.96 -7.29 -7.28
C VAL A 93 6.41 -7.05 -6.86
N LYS A 94 6.86 -5.81 -6.86
CA LYS A 94 8.24 -5.44 -6.55
C LYS A 94 8.26 -4.35 -5.49
N SER A 95 9.26 -4.38 -4.62
CA SER A 95 9.58 -3.24 -3.76
C SER A 95 10.05 -2.06 -4.60
N GLU A 96 9.68 -0.85 -4.25
CA GLU A 96 10.16 0.35 -4.96
C GLU A 96 11.67 0.54 -4.76
N ASN A 97 12.13 0.51 -3.51
CA ASN A 97 13.54 0.58 -3.12
C ASN A 97 13.80 -0.35 -1.94
N GLU A 98 15.08 -0.54 -1.59
CA GLU A 98 15.43 -1.26 -0.36
C GLU A 98 14.77 -0.59 0.86
N GLY A 99 14.12 -1.41 1.68
CA GLY A 99 13.46 -0.92 2.89
C GLY A 99 12.12 -0.21 2.68
N SER A 100 11.67 0.02 1.44
CA SER A 100 10.37 0.67 1.20
C SER A 100 9.19 -0.27 1.41
N SER A 101 8.14 0.22 2.06
CA SER A 101 6.81 -0.43 2.13
C SER A 101 5.96 -0.18 0.88
N SER A 102 6.36 0.71 -0.01
CA SER A 102 5.70 0.92 -1.30
C SER A 102 5.94 -0.23 -2.27
N PHE A 103 5.00 -0.51 -3.14
CA PHE A 103 5.09 -1.61 -4.10
C PHE A 103 4.72 -1.18 -5.52
N GLN A 104 5.26 -1.89 -6.48
CA GLN A 104 5.07 -1.71 -7.92
C GLN A 104 4.47 -2.98 -8.51
N VAL A 105 3.52 -2.84 -9.42
CA VAL A 105 2.76 -3.97 -9.99
C VAL A 105 2.90 -3.98 -11.50
N ARG A 106 3.35 -5.13 -12.07
CA ARG A 106 3.35 -5.41 -13.52
C ARG A 106 3.89 -4.26 -14.38
N GLY A 107 5.05 -3.73 -13.99
CA GLY A 107 5.69 -2.62 -14.69
C GLY A 107 5.05 -1.25 -14.47
N GLY A 108 4.04 -1.16 -13.60
CA GLY A 108 3.51 0.11 -13.11
C GLY A 108 4.33 0.65 -11.94
N THR A 109 4.28 1.95 -11.72
CA THR A 109 4.89 2.61 -10.56
C THR A 109 3.96 2.51 -9.35
N SER A 110 4.49 2.75 -8.15
CA SER A 110 3.67 2.84 -6.93
C SER A 110 2.62 3.95 -7.00
N ALA A 111 2.88 5.03 -7.74
CA ALA A 111 1.94 6.12 -8.01
C ALA A 111 0.72 5.71 -8.86
N GLN A 112 0.77 4.56 -9.53
CA GLN A 112 -0.30 4.00 -10.34
C GLN A 112 -1.14 2.97 -9.59
N ASN A 113 -0.85 2.73 -8.32
CA ASN A 113 -1.63 1.88 -7.45
C ASN A 113 -2.66 2.68 -6.66
N SER A 114 -3.79 2.05 -6.37
CA SER A 114 -4.77 2.55 -5.40
C SER A 114 -4.80 1.63 -4.18
N ILE A 115 -4.81 2.22 -3.00
CA ILE A 115 -4.91 1.50 -1.73
C ILE A 115 -6.14 2.01 -1.01
N VAL A 116 -7.01 1.09 -0.63
CA VAL A 116 -8.29 1.40 -0.01
C VAL A 116 -8.43 0.62 1.29
N TYR A 117 -8.83 1.30 2.35
CA TYR A 117 -9.09 0.75 3.68
C TYR A 117 -10.57 0.92 4.01
N ASP A 118 -11.31 -0.18 4.11
CA ASP A 118 -12.77 -0.20 4.32
C ASP A 118 -13.52 0.81 3.42
N ASP A 119 -13.33 0.76 2.10
CA ASP A 119 -13.85 1.64 1.05
C ASP A 119 -13.22 3.06 0.99
N ALA A 120 -12.43 3.50 1.98
CA ALA A 120 -11.79 4.82 1.98
C ALA A 120 -10.39 4.77 1.37
N PRO A 121 -10.06 5.62 0.37
CA PRO A 121 -8.71 5.68 -0.20
C PRO A 121 -7.68 6.19 0.83
N VAL A 122 -6.48 5.62 0.80
CA VAL A 122 -5.36 6.00 1.67
C VAL A 122 -4.12 6.27 0.81
N TYR A 123 -3.43 7.37 1.10
CA TYR A 123 -2.27 7.83 0.34
C TYR A 123 -1.01 7.74 1.22
N ASN A 124 0.16 7.52 0.59
CA ASN A 124 1.45 7.42 1.29
C ASN A 124 1.37 6.57 2.57
N VAL A 125 1.24 5.28 2.38
CA VAL A 125 1.01 4.29 3.45
C VAL A 125 2.28 3.88 4.19
N GLY A 126 3.34 4.66 4.14
CA GLY A 126 4.63 4.37 4.76
C GLY A 126 4.93 5.26 5.97
N HIS A 127 5.36 4.63 7.06
CA HIS A 127 5.98 5.30 8.21
C HIS A 127 7.49 5.42 8.05
N LEU A 128 8.10 6.47 8.65
CA LEU A 128 9.55 6.73 8.61
C LEU A 128 10.11 6.68 7.19
N ALA A 129 9.54 7.50 6.29
CA ALA A 129 9.91 7.55 4.87
C ALA A 129 9.74 6.20 4.15
N GLY A 130 8.78 5.39 4.56
CA GLY A 130 8.42 4.13 3.93
C GLY A 130 9.05 2.88 4.56
N LEU A 131 9.81 3.00 5.64
CA LEU A 131 10.44 1.84 6.30
C LEU A 131 9.42 0.85 6.87
N PHE A 132 8.26 1.32 7.31
CA PHE A 132 7.17 0.51 7.85
C PHE A 132 5.87 0.87 7.17
N SER A 133 4.96 -0.10 7.09
CA SER A 133 3.58 0.16 6.71
C SER A 133 2.84 0.96 7.79
N ALA A 134 1.98 1.87 7.37
CA ALA A 134 1.06 2.57 8.27
C ALA A 134 -0.09 1.66 8.76
N PHE A 135 -0.27 0.50 8.15
CA PHE A 135 -1.29 -0.46 8.57
C PHE A 135 -0.79 -1.34 9.71
N ASN A 136 -1.58 -1.44 10.77
CA ASN A 136 -1.34 -2.34 11.88
C ASN A 136 -2.00 -3.70 11.58
N ASP A 137 -1.19 -4.75 11.43
CA ASP A 137 -1.67 -6.10 11.07
C ASP A 137 -2.75 -6.63 12.03
N ASP A 138 -2.72 -6.21 13.29
CA ASP A 138 -3.70 -6.63 14.31
C ASP A 138 -5.12 -6.08 14.04
N ALA A 139 -5.24 -5.02 13.26
CA ALA A 139 -6.51 -4.42 12.86
C ALA A 139 -7.12 -5.06 11.62
N LEU A 140 -6.38 -5.88 10.88
CA LEU A 140 -6.76 -6.31 9.54
C LEU A 140 -7.46 -7.67 9.55
N ALA A 141 -8.53 -7.80 8.75
CA ALA A 141 -9.22 -9.06 8.48
C ALA A 141 -8.71 -9.69 7.19
N THR A 142 -8.80 -8.93 6.10
CA THR A 142 -8.45 -9.40 4.76
C THR A 142 -7.78 -8.30 3.97
N ALA A 143 -6.92 -8.69 3.06
CA ALA A 143 -6.42 -7.81 2.02
C ALA A 143 -6.40 -8.57 0.69
N THR A 144 -6.80 -7.90 -0.38
CA THR A 144 -6.80 -8.47 -1.72
C THR A 144 -6.07 -7.53 -2.66
N LEU A 145 -5.02 -8.03 -3.28
CA LEU A 145 -4.29 -7.31 -4.32
C LEU A 145 -4.74 -7.77 -5.70
N TYR A 146 -5.23 -6.84 -6.50
CA TYR A 146 -5.55 -7.04 -7.91
C TYR A 146 -4.40 -6.51 -8.77
N LYS A 147 -3.67 -7.41 -9.46
CA LYS A 147 -2.53 -7.11 -10.35
C LYS A 147 -2.91 -7.13 -11.84
N GLY A 148 -4.05 -7.70 -12.14
CA GLY A 148 -4.48 -7.94 -13.50
C GLY A 148 -5.86 -7.39 -13.76
N LEU A 149 -6.85 -8.27 -13.63
CA LEU A 149 -8.24 -7.91 -13.80
C LEU A 149 -8.79 -7.23 -12.54
N ILE A 150 -8.84 -5.92 -12.55
CA ILE A 150 -9.45 -5.14 -11.47
C ILE A 150 -10.99 -5.20 -11.64
N PRO A 151 -11.79 -5.70 -10.67
CA PRO A 151 -13.25 -5.74 -10.77
C PRO A 151 -13.88 -4.37 -11.06
N ALA A 152 -15.06 -4.35 -11.78
CA ALA A 152 -15.68 -3.11 -12.23
C ALA A 152 -16.07 -2.14 -11.10
N GLN A 153 -16.29 -2.66 -9.91
CA GLN A 153 -16.56 -1.85 -8.71
C GLN A 153 -15.37 -0.99 -8.27
N TYR A 154 -14.15 -1.29 -8.71
CA TYR A 154 -12.93 -0.58 -8.37
C TYR A 154 -12.43 0.28 -9.52
N GLY A 155 -11.94 1.47 -9.23
CA GLY A 155 -11.37 2.43 -10.17
C GLY A 155 -10.27 3.26 -9.52
N GLY A 156 -9.70 4.21 -10.25
CA GLY A 156 -8.67 5.11 -9.74
C GLY A 156 -7.28 4.51 -9.66
N ALA A 157 -7.03 3.37 -10.34
CA ALA A 157 -5.72 2.74 -10.44
C ALA A 157 -5.46 2.27 -11.84
N THR A 158 -4.26 2.44 -12.35
CA THR A 158 -3.82 1.94 -13.66
C THR A 158 -2.82 0.79 -13.57
N ALA A 159 -2.38 0.39 -12.37
CA ALA A 159 -1.52 -0.78 -12.15
C ALA A 159 -2.11 -1.76 -11.14
N GLY A 160 -1.93 -1.53 -9.85
CA GLY A 160 -2.43 -2.39 -8.77
C GLY A 160 -3.58 -1.75 -8.00
N TYR A 161 -4.50 -2.57 -7.51
CA TYR A 161 -5.53 -2.14 -6.56
C TYR A 161 -5.46 -3.02 -5.31
N LEU A 162 -5.22 -2.41 -4.16
CA LEU A 162 -5.16 -3.10 -2.88
C LEU A 162 -6.40 -2.75 -2.05
N ASP A 163 -7.26 -3.73 -1.86
CA ASP A 163 -8.46 -3.64 -1.02
C ASP A 163 -8.19 -4.24 0.36
N ILE A 164 -8.20 -3.42 1.39
CA ILE A 164 -7.92 -3.79 2.77
C ILE A 164 -9.21 -3.65 3.58
N ASN A 165 -9.57 -4.73 4.26
CA ASN A 165 -10.71 -4.72 5.16
C ASN A 165 -10.25 -4.94 6.60
N SER A 166 -10.67 -4.08 7.51
CA SER A 166 -10.39 -4.22 8.93
C SER A 166 -11.25 -5.30 9.58
N ARG A 167 -10.77 -5.92 10.65
CA ARG A 167 -11.52 -6.93 11.39
C ARG A 167 -12.46 -6.29 12.41
N SER A 168 -13.60 -6.90 12.62
CA SER A 168 -14.50 -6.55 13.70
C SER A 168 -13.98 -7.12 15.03
N GLY A 169 -14.34 -6.48 16.15
CA GLY A 169 -14.02 -6.97 17.49
C GLY A 169 -14.76 -8.27 17.83
N ASN A 170 -14.31 -8.95 18.86
CA ASN A 170 -14.97 -10.16 19.34
C ASN A 170 -16.34 -9.84 19.96
N PRO A 171 -17.45 -10.45 19.49
CA PRO A 171 -18.79 -10.18 20.00
C PRO A 171 -19.14 -10.98 21.28
N SER A 172 -18.25 -11.84 21.76
CA SER A 172 -18.56 -12.78 22.84
C SER A 172 -17.68 -12.60 24.08
N ALA A 173 -16.45 -12.09 23.93
CA ALA A 173 -15.50 -11.95 25.03
C ALA A 173 -14.55 -10.78 24.78
N CYS A 174 -14.01 -10.24 25.88
CA CYS A 174 -12.92 -9.28 25.81
C CYS A 174 -11.61 -9.99 25.52
N HIS A 175 -10.85 -9.45 24.56
CA HIS A 175 -9.50 -9.90 24.25
C HIS A 175 -8.59 -8.70 24.11
N GLY A 176 -7.33 -8.90 24.41
CA GLY A 176 -6.32 -7.88 24.23
C GLY A 176 -4.97 -8.47 23.85
N GLN A 177 -4.15 -7.60 23.29
CA GLN A 177 -2.80 -7.93 22.91
C GLN A 177 -1.91 -6.71 23.14
N ALA A 178 -0.75 -6.91 23.71
CA ALA A 178 0.29 -5.89 23.82
C ALA A 178 1.60 -6.43 23.28
N SER A 179 2.29 -5.64 22.47
CA SER A 179 3.57 -6.01 21.87
C SER A 179 4.57 -4.88 22.00
N ILE A 180 5.80 -5.22 22.32
CA ILE A 180 6.94 -4.31 22.32
C ILE A 180 8.05 -4.90 21.46
N GLY A 181 8.53 -4.13 20.49
CA GLY A 181 9.66 -4.47 19.62
C GLY A 181 10.82 -3.53 19.83
N LEU A 182 11.79 -3.55 18.91
CA LEU A 182 12.99 -2.70 19.02
C LEU A 182 12.68 -1.21 18.89
N LEU A 183 11.75 -0.83 18.01
CA LEU A 183 11.49 0.57 17.65
C LEU A 183 10.10 1.08 18.01
N SER A 184 9.14 0.19 18.26
CA SER A 184 7.77 0.59 18.58
C SER A 184 7.06 -0.37 19.52
N ALA A 185 6.03 0.13 20.17
CA ALA A 185 5.05 -0.65 20.92
C ALA A 185 3.67 -0.54 20.26
N LYS A 186 2.90 -1.62 20.35
CA LYS A 186 1.52 -1.67 19.88
C LYS A 186 0.60 -2.35 20.90
N GLY A 187 -0.64 -1.90 20.93
CA GLY A 187 -1.70 -2.48 21.74
C GLY A 187 -2.96 -2.68 20.92
N THR A 188 -3.69 -3.74 21.25
CA THR A 188 -4.97 -4.07 20.64
C THR A 188 -5.93 -4.45 21.75
N PHE A 189 -7.14 -3.92 21.69
CA PHE A 189 -8.21 -4.28 22.61
C PHE A 189 -9.52 -4.43 21.83
N GLU A 190 -10.25 -5.50 22.14
CA GLU A 190 -11.53 -5.78 21.56
C GLU A 190 -12.50 -6.32 22.59
N ALA A 191 -13.77 -5.94 22.45
CA ALA A 191 -14.80 -6.37 23.38
C ALA A 191 -16.20 -6.33 22.74
N PRO A 192 -17.16 -7.08 23.26
CA PRO A 192 -18.57 -6.89 22.94
C PRO A 192 -19.06 -5.52 23.41
N LEU A 193 -19.83 -4.81 22.58
CA LEU A 193 -20.60 -3.62 22.96
C LEU A 193 -21.93 -4.02 23.59
N SER A 194 -22.49 -5.14 23.12
CA SER A 194 -23.71 -5.79 23.58
C SER A 194 -23.82 -7.14 22.85
N ASP A 195 -24.93 -7.84 23.03
CA ASP A 195 -25.25 -9.07 22.30
C ASP A 195 -25.30 -8.89 20.77
N ARG A 196 -25.37 -7.64 20.31
CA ARG A 196 -25.54 -7.29 18.90
C ARG A 196 -24.36 -6.54 18.28
N GLY A 197 -23.36 -6.21 19.06
CA GLY A 197 -22.26 -5.40 18.57
C GLY A 197 -20.93 -5.69 19.24
N SER A 198 -19.86 -5.29 18.58
CA SER A 198 -18.49 -5.39 19.09
C SER A 198 -17.67 -4.18 18.65
N PHE A 199 -16.58 -3.95 19.34
CA PHE A 199 -15.60 -2.96 18.91
C PHE A 199 -14.19 -3.52 19.01
N LEU A 200 -13.30 -2.95 18.19
CA LEU A 200 -11.88 -3.17 18.17
C LEU A 200 -11.18 -1.82 18.16
N VAL A 201 -10.12 -1.69 18.93
CA VAL A 201 -9.20 -0.55 18.87
C VAL A 201 -7.78 -1.08 18.84
N THR A 202 -6.96 -0.58 17.93
CA THR A 202 -5.51 -0.83 17.91
C THR A 202 -4.77 0.49 17.88
N ALA A 203 -3.65 0.56 18.57
CA ALA A 203 -2.75 1.70 18.52
C ALA A 203 -1.30 1.22 18.48
N ARG A 204 -0.47 1.91 17.70
CA ARG A 204 0.98 1.67 17.64
C ARG A 204 1.70 3.02 17.66
N ARG A 205 2.85 3.07 18.37
CA ARG A 205 3.74 4.22 18.38
C ARG A 205 5.20 3.78 18.39
N SER A 206 6.01 4.43 17.57
CA SER A 206 7.47 4.32 17.70
C SER A 206 7.96 5.21 18.85
N TYR A 207 9.08 4.83 19.45
CA TYR A 207 9.68 5.55 20.57
C TYR A 207 11.16 5.89 20.33
N LEU A 208 11.57 5.95 19.09
CA LEU A 208 12.94 6.30 18.71
C LEU A 208 13.32 7.71 19.18
N ASP A 209 12.38 8.64 19.15
CA ASP A 209 12.53 10.00 19.67
C ASP A 209 12.93 10.04 21.16
N LEU A 210 12.45 9.08 21.96
CA LEU A 210 12.80 9.00 23.38
C LEU A 210 14.27 8.60 23.61
N PHE A 211 14.81 7.75 22.73
CA PHE A 211 16.22 7.36 22.76
C PHE A 211 17.13 8.48 22.23
N LEU A 212 16.74 9.12 21.13
CA LEU A 212 17.53 10.22 20.53
C LEU A 212 17.73 11.38 21.51
N LYS A 213 16.73 11.70 22.33
CA LYS A 213 16.81 12.73 23.37
C LYS A 213 17.87 12.47 24.45
N GLN A 214 18.31 11.22 24.62
CA GLN A 214 19.35 10.85 25.59
C GLN A 214 20.77 10.99 25.03
N ILE A 215 20.92 11.25 23.72
CA ILE A 215 22.19 11.36 23.02
C ILE A 215 22.41 12.84 22.69
N ASN A 216 23.43 13.46 23.23
CA ASN A 216 23.68 14.90 23.11
C ASN A 216 23.67 15.42 21.66
N ASP A 217 24.27 14.67 20.72
CA ASP A 217 24.37 15.05 19.32
C ASP A 217 23.04 14.93 18.55
N PHE A 218 22.04 14.23 19.13
CA PHE A 218 20.76 13.95 18.49
C PHE A 218 19.56 14.42 19.31
N LYS A 219 19.77 15.08 20.46
CA LYS A 219 18.67 15.50 21.37
C LYS A 219 17.62 16.40 20.74
N ASP A 220 18.03 17.20 19.75
CA ASP A 220 17.18 18.15 19.02
C ASP A 220 16.48 17.49 17.80
N ASN A 221 16.78 16.20 17.54
CA ASN A 221 16.12 15.46 16.48
C ASN A 221 14.79 14.86 16.95
N THR A 222 13.80 14.93 16.12
CA THR A 222 12.48 14.33 16.34
C THR A 222 12.24 13.25 15.30
N LEU A 223 11.98 12.01 15.74
CA LEU A 223 11.73 10.89 14.84
C LEU A 223 10.71 9.95 15.47
N TYR A 224 9.44 10.11 15.10
CA TYR A 224 8.38 9.22 15.56
C TYR A 224 7.26 9.07 14.55
N PHE A 225 6.53 7.98 14.68
CA PHE A 225 5.23 7.77 14.06
C PHE A 225 4.23 7.20 15.06
N TYR A 226 2.97 7.31 14.74
CA TYR A 226 1.90 6.55 15.38
C TYR A 226 0.79 6.25 14.39
N ASP A 227 0.08 5.15 14.63
CA ASP A 227 -1.18 4.81 13.97
C ASP A 227 -2.22 4.33 14.99
N VAL A 228 -3.48 4.60 14.64
CA VAL A 228 -4.65 4.20 15.42
C VAL A 228 -5.69 3.66 14.45
N ASN A 229 -6.23 2.49 14.77
CA ASN A 229 -7.37 1.92 14.06
C ASN A 229 -8.49 1.65 15.05
N ALA A 230 -9.72 1.89 14.63
CA ALA A 230 -10.91 1.53 15.40
C ALA A 230 -11.99 1.00 14.46
N LYS A 231 -12.70 -0.05 14.88
CA LYS A 231 -13.88 -0.54 14.19
C LYS A 231 -14.97 -0.86 15.21
N ALA A 232 -16.17 -0.39 14.93
CA ALA A 232 -17.38 -0.78 15.63
C ALA A 232 -18.32 -1.47 14.66
N SER A 233 -18.91 -2.58 15.08
CA SER A 233 -19.92 -3.30 14.32
C SER A 233 -21.18 -3.44 15.16
N TRP A 234 -22.33 -3.24 14.52
CA TRP A 234 -23.63 -3.32 15.16
C TRP A 234 -24.63 -4.06 14.28
N ARG A 235 -25.20 -5.12 14.78
CA ARG A 235 -26.28 -5.88 14.13
C ARG A 235 -27.63 -5.37 14.61
N TRP A 236 -28.28 -4.57 13.79
CA TRP A 236 -29.60 -4.04 14.11
C TRP A 236 -30.67 -5.14 14.16
N ASN A 237 -30.64 -6.01 13.13
CA ASN A 237 -31.45 -7.21 13.04
C ASN A 237 -30.74 -8.25 12.15
N THR A 238 -31.39 -9.36 11.82
CA THR A 238 -30.82 -10.45 10.99
C THR A 238 -30.43 -10.01 9.58
N HIS A 239 -31.02 -8.92 9.07
CA HIS A 239 -30.82 -8.43 7.71
C HIS A 239 -29.95 -7.17 7.65
N ASN A 240 -29.77 -6.45 8.78
CA ASN A 240 -29.12 -5.14 8.76
C ASN A 240 -27.95 -5.09 9.72
N GLN A 241 -26.79 -4.66 9.20
CA GLN A 241 -25.57 -4.45 9.95
C GLN A 241 -25.00 -3.08 9.66
N LEU A 242 -24.53 -2.40 10.69
CA LEU A 242 -23.79 -1.14 10.62
C LEU A 242 -22.34 -1.38 10.99
N PHE A 243 -21.44 -0.77 10.25
CA PHE A 243 -20.01 -0.78 10.52
C PHE A 243 -19.50 0.66 10.52
N TRP A 244 -18.77 1.01 11.52
CA TRP A 244 -17.95 2.23 11.52
C TRP A 244 -16.50 1.82 11.60
N SER A 245 -15.68 2.31 10.67
CA SER A 245 -14.24 2.12 10.66
C SER A 245 -13.53 3.46 10.71
N PHE A 246 -12.40 3.49 11.39
CA PHE A 246 -11.53 4.65 11.52
C PHE A 246 -10.08 4.20 11.44
N PHE A 247 -9.29 4.91 10.65
CA PHE A 247 -7.85 4.77 10.52
C PHE A 247 -7.22 6.15 10.58
N ALA A 248 -6.17 6.30 11.38
CA ALA A 248 -5.34 7.49 11.40
C ALA A 248 -3.86 7.11 11.52
N SER A 249 -3.00 7.80 10.77
CA SER A 249 -1.55 7.69 10.87
C SER A 249 -0.90 9.07 10.87
N ASN A 250 0.23 9.19 11.57
CA ASN A 250 1.01 10.42 11.58
C ASN A 250 2.50 10.12 11.73
N ASP A 251 3.31 10.87 11.00
CA ASP A 251 4.77 10.81 11.04
C ASP A 251 5.36 12.20 11.25
N LYS A 252 6.46 12.25 11.97
CA LYS A 252 7.27 13.45 12.10
C LYS A 252 8.75 13.08 12.09
N ILE A 253 9.51 13.72 11.20
CA ILE A 253 10.97 13.69 11.13
C ILE A 253 11.46 15.13 11.22
N GLY A 254 12.19 15.44 12.29
CA GLY A 254 12.84 16.74 12.48
C GLY A 254 14.34 16.50 12.71
N LEU A 255 15.19 17.16 11.93
CA LEU A 255 16.65 17.05 12.04
C LEU A 255 17.25 18.43 12.33
N GLN A 256 17.68 18.67 13.58
CA GLN A 256 18.39 19.86 14.04
C GLN A 256 17.76 21.19 13.53
N ASP A 257 16.44 21.28 13.54
CA ASP A 257 15.62 22.38 13.02
C ASP A 257 15.82 22.71 11.52
N LYS A 258 16.77 22.03 10.84
CA LYS A 258 17.07 22.24 9.42
C LYS A 258 16.11 21.53 8.47
N LEU A 259 15.52 20.42 8.94
CA LEU A 259 14.56 19.61 8.15
C LEU A 259 13.40 19.24 9.07
N ASN A 260 12.19 19.55 8.63
CA ASN A 260 10.97 19.18 9.36
C ASN A 260 9.95 18.57 8.39
N LEU A 261 9.83 17.27 8.40
CA LEU A 261 8.90 16.52 7.56
C LEU A 261 7.76 15.99 8.41
N LYS A 262 6.54 16.19 7.95
CA LYS A 262 5.34 15.68 8.59
C LYS A 262 4.34 15.22 7.54
N TRP A 263 3.78 14.04 7.75
CA TRP A 263 2.64 13.55 6.94
C TRP A 263 1.66 12.75 7.78
N SER A 264 0.41 12.74 7.34
CA SER A 264 -0.66 12.08 8.07
C SER A 264 -1.76 11.61 7.15
N ASN A 265 -2.44 10.53 7.54
CA ASN A 265 -3.67 10.04 6.93
C ASN A 265 -4.78 9.99 7.98
N ILE A 266 -6.00 10.27 7.55
CA ILE A 266 -7.23 9.96 8.25
C ILE A 266 -8.17 9.34 7.23
N ALA A 267 -8.69 8.15 7.51
CA ALA A 267 -9.71 7.49 6.71
C ALA A 267 -10.82 6.99 7.63
N THR A 268 -12.07 7.29 7.31
CA THR A 268 -13.22 6.80 8.08
C THR A 268 -14.38 6.48 7.15
N THR A 269 -15.07 5.40 7.49
CA THR A 269 -16.21 4.93 6.71
C THR A 269 -17.33 4.49 7.64
N LEU A 270 -18.55 4.92 7.32
CA LEU A 270 -19.77 4.41 7.92
C LEU A 270 -20.52 3.61 6.86
N SER A 271 -20.62 2.29 7.06
CA SER A 271 -21.22 1.37 6.11
C SER A 271 -22.47 0.71 6.67
N TRP A 272 -23.52 0.68 5.88
CA TRP A 272 -24.75 -0.07 6.13
C TRP A 272 -24.82 -1.24 5.14
N LEU A 273 -24.79 -2.47 5.67
CA LEU A 273 -24.94 -3.71 4.91
C LEU A 273 -26.35 -4.26 5.14
N HIS A 274 -27.10 -4.40 4.06
CA HIS A 274 -28.42 -5.01 4.06
C HIS A 274 -28.37 -6.34 3.31
N HIS A 275 -28.85 -7.42 3.94
CA HIS A 275 -29.07 -8.72 3.36
C HIS A 275 -30.53 -8.88 2.96
N PHE A 276 -30.79 -9.08 1.68
CA PHE A 276 -32.15 -9.36 1.19
C PHE A 276 -32.58 -10.77 1.61
N GLN A 277 -33.88 -11.05 1.53
CA GLN A 277 -34.44 -12.37 1.88
C GLN A 277 -33.82 -13.51 1.09
N LYS A 278 -33.50 -13.28 -0.21
CA LYS A 278 -32.82 -14.26 -1.04
C LYS A 278 -31.33 -14.29 -0.66
N GLU A 279 -30.87 -15.47 -0.27
CA GLU A 279 -29.49 -15.69 0.12
C GLU A 279 -28.51 -15.28 -0.98
N GLY A 280 -27.41 -14.64 -0.62
CA GLY A 280 -26.41 -14.10 -1.54
C GLY A 280 -26.71 -12.70 -2.10
N ASN A 281 -27.91 -12.17 -1.89
CA ASN A 281 -28.27 -10.81 -2.33
C ASN A 281 -27.95 -9.81 -1.22
N THR A 282 -27.21 -8.76 -1.56
CA THR A 282 -26.78 -7.75 -0.58
C THR A 282 -26.83 -6.34 -1.18
N SER A 283 -27.00 -5.37 -0.31
CA SER A 283 -26.84 -3.95 -0.60
C SER A 283 -25.90 -3.35 0.45
N LYS A 284 -24.84 -2.67 0.03
CA LYS A 284 -23.90 -1.98 0.92
C LYS A 284 -23.85 -0.51 0.54
N THR A 285 -24.23 0.36 1.49
CA THR A 285 -24.08 1.83 1.39
C THR A 285 -22.93 2.25 2.29
N SER A 286 -21.97 3.00 1.77
CA SER A 286 -20.81 3.49 2.51
C SER A 286 -20.72 5.02 2.38
N LEU A 287 -20.66 5.72 3.51
CA LEU A 287 -20.28 7.13 3.60
C LEU A 287 -18.78 7.17 3.90
N ILE A 288 -18.03 7.89 3.08
CA ILE A 288 -16.57 7.84 3.04
C ILE A 288 -15.99 9.22 3.30
N TYR A 289 -14.98 9.28 4.16
CA TYR A 289 -14.11 10.43 4.31
C TYR A 289 -12.66 9.98 4.35
N SER A 290 -11.80 10.66 3.57
CA SER A 290 -10.36 10.46 3.57
C SER A 290 -9.64 11.81 3.51
N ASN A 291 -8.54 11.94 4.25
CA ASN A 291 -7.65 13.10 4.19
C ASN A 291 -6.21 12.65 4.36
N TYR A 292 -5.40 12.92 3.38
CA TYR A 292 -3.93 12.85 3.44
C TYR A 292 -3.37 14.27 3.47
N SER A 293 -2.38 14.53 4.31
CA SER A 293 -1.67 15.81 4.34
C SER A 293 -0.18 15.64 4.54
N THR A 294 0.61 16.51 3.90
CA THR A 294 2.06 16.60 4.06
C THR A 294 2.50 18.02 4.32
N THR A 295 3.59 18.18 5.05
CA THR A 295 4.29 19.45 5.26
C THR A 295 5.77 19.16 5.33
N ASP A 296 6.53 19.78 4.45
CA ASP A 296 7.97 19.65 4.31
C ASP A 296 8.58 21.03 4.58
N GLY A 297 9.26 21.20 5.70
CA GLY A 297 9.96 22.43 6.09
C GLY A 297 11.47 22.24 5.96
N VAL A 298 12.14 23.19 5.35
CA VAL A 298 13.60 23.23 5.23
C VAL A 298 14.08 24.64 5.59
N GLU A 299 15.05 24.73 6.48
CA GLU A 299 15.77 25.97 6.71
C GLU A 299 16.96 26.07 5.76
N VAL A 300 16.95 27.10 4.91
CA VAL A 300 18.02 27.41 3.96
C VAL A 300 18.50 28.82 4.19
N LEU A 301 19.76 28.99 4.55
CA LEU A 301 20.39 30.31 4.81
C LEU A 301 19.63 31.15 5.85
N GLY A 302 19.09 30.53 6.89
CA GLY A 302 18.32 31.21 7.93
C GLY A 302 16.90 31.62 7.51
N LEU A 303 16.42 31.09 6.37
CA LEU A 303 15.05 31.29 5.89
C LEU A 303 14.26 30.01 6.00
N ASP A 304 13.15 30.05 6.70
CA ASP A 304 12.19 28.95 6.78
C ASP A 304 11.39 28.86 5.48
N ILE A 305 11.59 27.78 4.74
CA ILE A 305 10.82 27.46 3.54
C ILE A 305 9.95 26.24 3.85
N SER A 306 8.66 26.35 3.66
CA SER A 306 7.75 25.22 3.83
C SER A 306 6.92 24.94 2.59
N PHE A 307 6.82 23.65 2.28
CA PHE A 307 5.92 23.12 1.26
C PHE A 307 4.84 22.31 1.97
N SER A 308 3.59 22.51 1.60
CA SER A 308 2.50 21.69 2.14
C SER A 308 1.53 21.29 1.05
N GLY A 309 0.94 20.11 1.22
CA GLY A 309 -0.07 19.57 0.32
C GLY A 309 -1.12 18.77 1.08
N PHE A 310 -2.28 18.56 0.47
CA PHE A 310 -3.29 17.64 0.97
C PHE A 310 -4.16 17.06 -0.15
N ILE A 311 -4.73 15.90 0.10
CA ILE A 311 -5.81 15.29 -0.68
C ILE A 311 -6.93 15.00 0.29
N ARG A 312 -8.07 15.64 0.11
CA ARG A 312 -9.27 15.40 0.90
C ARG A 312 -10.38 14.89 -0.01
N GLN A 313 -11.03 13.82 0.42
CA GLN A 313 -12.13 13.21 -0.32
C GLN A 313 -13.28 12.90 0.63
N TYR A 314 -14.49 13.11 0.16
CA TYR A 314 -15.70 12.70 0.86
C TYR A 314 -16.80 12.37 -0.13
N GLY A 315 -17.59 11.37 0.20
CA GLY A 315 -18.67 10.95 -0.69
C GLY A 315 -19.41 9.72 -0.23
N ILE A 316 -20.16 9.18 -1.16
CA ILE A 316 -21.01 8.02 -0.97
C ILE A 316 -20.73 6.96 -2.01
N ARG A 317 -20.79 5.71 -1.59
CA ARG A 317 -20.70 4.53 -2.46
C ARG A 317 -21.86 3.60 -2.17
N GLN A 318 -22.52 3.10 -3.23
CA GLN A 318 -23.58 2.12 -3.18
C GLN A 318 -23.21 0.91 -4.00
N ASN A 319 -23.23 -0.27 -3.39
CA ASN A 319 -23.01 -1.56 -4.05
C ASN A 319 -24.25 -2.43 -3.91
N PHE A 320 -24.63 -3.10 -4.98
CA PHE A 320 -25.63 -4.15 -5.00
C PHE A 320 -25.02 -5.43 -5.54
N ARG A 321 -25.32 -6.56 -4.92
CA ARG A 321 -25.02 -7.90 -5.41
C ARG A 321 -26.27 -8.73 -5.46
N TYR A 322 -26.50 -9.35 -6.61
CA TYR A 322 -27.65 -10.22 -6.85
C TYR A 322 -27.22 -11.57 -7.44
N ALA A 323 -27.68 -12.66 -6.83
CA ALA A 323 -27.55 -14.01 -7.36
C ALA A 323 -28.83 -14.40 -8.11
N LEU A 324 -28.75 -14.51 -9.43
CA LEU A 324 -29.87 -14.74 -10.33
C LEU A 324 -29.65 -16.04 -11.14
N GLY A 325 -29.83 -17.20 -10.49
CA GLY A 325 -29.59 -18.49 -11.10
C GLY A 325 -28.11 -18.72 -11.40
N ARG A 326 -27.71 -18.73 -12.67
CA ARG A 326 -26.31 -18.88 -13.10
C ARG A 326 -25.57 -17.54 -13.20
N HIS A 327 -26.25 -16.42 -12.97
CA HIS A 327 -25.70 -15.08 -13.02
C HIS A 327 -25.39 -14.57 -11.60
N GLN A 328 -24.25 -13.94 -11.44
CA GLN A 328 -23.97 -13.09 -10.30
C GLN A 328 -23.75 -11.68 -10.81
N LEU A 329 -24.70 -10.81 -10.49
CA LEU A 329 -24.71 -9.42 -10.90
C LEU A 329 -24.21 -8.54 -9.78
N ASP A 330 -23.11 -7.83 -9.99
CA ASP A 330 -22.55 -6.81 -9.12
C ASP A 330 -22.72 -5.44 -9.80
N MET A 331 -23.43 -4.50 -9.17
CA MET A 331 -23.61 -3.16 -9.73
C MET A 331 -23.55 -2.09 -8.64
N GLY A 332 -23.30 -0.86 -9.03
CA GLY A 332 -23.30 0.23 -8.06
C GLY A 332 -22.94 1.57 -8.64
N LEU A 333 -22.90 2.54 -7.74
CA LEU A 333 -22.52 3.91 -8.03
C LEU A 333 -21.65 4.48 -6.91
N GLN A 334 -20.81 5.44 -7.27
CA GLN A 334 -19.99 6.20 -6.34
C GLN A 334 -19.98 7.66 -6.75
N SER A 335 -20.09 8.55 -5.77
CA SER A 335 -19.97 10.00 -5.96
C SER A 335 -19.05 10.57 -4.89
N MET A 336 -17.95 11.17 -5.32
CA MET A 336 -16.90 11.69 -4.45
C MET A 336 -16.57 13.13 -4.80
N VAL A 337 -16.43 13.98 -3.80
CA VAL A 337 -15.89 15.33 -3.95
C VAL A 337 -14.44 15.33 -3.47
N LEU A 338 -13.57 15.89 -4.29
CA LEU A 338 -12.15 15.97 -4.06
C LEU A 338 -11.73 17.43 -3.86
N ASP A 339 -10.89 17.65 -2.86
CA ASP A 339 -10.21 18.93 -2.63
C ASP A 339 -8.72 18.62 -2.52
N VAL A 340 -7.93 19.05 -3.50
CA VAL A 340 -6.51 18.71 -3.63
C VAL A 340 -5.69 19.99 -3.65
N LYS A 341 -4.79 20.13 -2.69
CA LYS A 341 -3.75 21.14 -2.68
C LYS A 341 -2.45 20.47 -3.11
N SER A 342 -2.06 20.72 -4.34
CA SER A 342 -0.87 20.13 -4.97
C SER A 342 0.40 20.63 -4.35
N ALA A 343 0.46 21.96 -4.11
CA ALA A 343 1.56 22.63 -3.44
C ALA A 343 1.09 23.95 -2.81
N GLU A 344 1.62 24.24 -1.65
CA GLU A 344 1.60 25.56 -1.05
C GLU A 344 3.03 25.86 -0.62
N TRP A 345 3.60 26.90 -1.19
CA TRP A 345 4.92 27.39 -0.83
C TRP A 345 4.79 28.62 0.02
N ARG A 346 5.47 28.63 1.15
CA ARG A 346 5.47 29.74 2.07
C ARG A 346 6.90 30.05 2.50
N ASN A 347 7.30 31.32 2.37
CA ASN A 347 8.45 31.88 3.06
C ASN A 347 8.05 33.21 3.69
N VAL A 348 9.01 33.93 4.31
CA VAL A 348 8.76 35.22 4.99
C VAL A 348 8.08 36.24 4.10
N ASN A 349 8.36 36.25 2.77
CA ASN A 349 7.94 37.27 1.85
C ASN A 349 6.97 36.85 0.75
N LYS A 350 6.73 35.54 0.59
CA LYS A 350 5.92 35.01 -0.52
C LYS A 350 5.06 33.84 -0.10
N HIS A 351 3.81 33.86 -0.49
CA HIS A 351 2.85 32.79 -0.27
C HIS A 351 2.16 32.46 -1.59
N GLU A 352 2.43 31.30 -2.13
CA GLU A 352 1.82 30.78 -3.35
C GLU A 352 1.12 29.47 -3.08
N ARG A 353 -0.01 29.24 -3.75
CA ARG A 353 -0.85 28.06 -3.53
C ARG A 353 -1.45 27.57 -4.84
N GLU A 354 -1.28 26.27 -5.10
CA GLU A 354 -1.99 25.56 -6.16
C GLU A 354 -3.03 24.61 -5.55
N GLU A 355 -4.29 24.84 -5.88
CA GLU A 355 -5.42 24.06 -5.39
C GLU A 355 -6.34 23.70 -6.55
N ARG A 356 -6.88 22.48 -6.50
CA ARG A 356 -7.86 21.99 -7.46
C ARG A 356 -8.99 21.30 -6.72
N LYS A 357 -10.22 21.49 -7.22
CA LYS A 357 -11.41 20.80 -6.75
C LYS A 357 -12.02 20.00 -7.88
N ALA A 358 -12.51 18.81 -7.57
CA ALA A 358 -13.17 17.97 -8.54
C ALA A 358 -14.36 17.23 -7.93
N TRP A 359 -15.25 16.85 -8.81
CA TRP A 359 -16.37 15.96 -8.50
C TRP A 359 -16.27 14.74 -9.39
N GLU A 360 -16.03 13.58 -8.76
CA GLU A 360 -15.87 12.30 -9.43
C GLU A 360 -17.11 11.46 -9.23
N ASN A 361 -17.71 10.99 -10.31
CA ASN A 361 -18.82 10.06 -10.27
C ASN A 361 -18.50 8.83 -11.10
N SER A 362 -19.00 7.70 -10.67
CA SER A 362 -18.87 6.46 -11.43
C SER A 362 -20.08 5.55 -11.22
N PHE A 363 -20.42 4.85 -12.29
CA PHE A 363 -21.38 3.77 -12.33
C PHE A 363 -20.68 2.51 -12.82
N TRP A 364 -21.02 1.36 -12.28
CA TRP A 364 -20.50 0.07 -12.75
C TRP A 364 -21.57 -1.01 -12.73
N ILE A 365 -21.37 -1.96 -13.62
CA ILE A 365 -22.11 -3.19 -13.69
C ILE A 365 -21.16 -4.32 -14.08
N ASN A 366 -21.28 -5.47 -13.45
CA ASN A 366 -20.51 -6.66 -13.75
C ASN A 366 -21.42 -7.88 -13.66
N ASP A 367 -21.48 -8.70 -14.69
CA ASP A 367 -22.16 -9.98 -14.69
C ASP A 367 -21.15 -11.12 -14.76
N THR A 368 -21.19 -12.01 -13.80
CA THR A 368 -20.44 -13.26 -13.81
C THR A 368 -21.41 -14.39 -14.10
N TYR A 369 -21.24 -15.00 -15.28
CA TYR A 369 -22.14 -16.01 -15.82
C TYR A 369 -21.46 -17.37 -15.98
N GLN A 370 -22.04 -18.40 -15.38
CA GLN A 370 -21.63 -19.78 -15.56
C GLN A 370 -22.20 -20.36 -16.84
N LEU A 371 -21.47 -20.18 -17.96
CA LEU A 371 -21.84 -20.66 -19.31
C LEU A 371 -22.01 -22.18 -19.33
N HIS A 372 -21.06 -22.88 -18.70
CA HIS A 372 -21.01 -24.33 -18.58
C HIS A 372 -20.39 -24.70 -17.23
N PRO A 373 -20.61 -25.90 -16.66
CA PRO A 373 -19.94 -26.29 -15.41
C PRO A 373 -18.41 -26.17 -15.41
N LYS A 374 -17.79 -26.15 -16.61
CA LYS A 374 -16.33 -25.96 -16.80
C LYS A 374 -15.94 -24.58 -17.31
N VAL A 375 -16.91 -23.71 -17.64
CA VAL A 375 -16.64 -22.41 -18.26
C VAL A 375 -17.43 -21.32 -17.56
N THR A 376 -16.73 -20.35 -17.00
CA THR A 376 -17.33 -19.15 -16.41
C THR A 376 -16.78 -17.92 -17.14
N ALA A 377 -17.65 -17.02 -17.52
CA ALA A 377 -17.31 -15.72 -18.09
C ALA A 377 -17.75 -14.58 -17.16
N SER A 378 -17.03 -13.49 -17.17
CA SER A 378 -17.45 -12.25 -16.53
C SER A 378 -17.28 -11.08 -17.48
N LEU A 379 -18.30 -10.26 -17.58
CA LEU A 379 -18.30 -9.02 -18.35
C LEU A 379 -18.62 -7.86 -17.40
N GLY A 380 -17.77 -6.88 -17.38
CA GLY A 380 -17.89 -5.71 -16.55
C GLY A 380 -17.74 -4.42 -17.35
N PHE A 381 -18.41 -3.40 -16.90
CA PHE A 381 -18.30 -2.05 -17.45
C PHE A 381 -18.34 -1.03 -16.32
N ARG A 382 -17.45 -0.04 -16.38
CA ARG A 382 -17.44 1.12 -15.51
C ARG A 382 -17.44 2.38 -16.35
N LEU A 383 -18.33 3.31 -16.05
CA LEU A 383 -18.38 4.66 -16.60
C LEU A 383 -17.95 5.63 -15.49
N GLY A 384 -16.90 6.39 -15.75
CA GLY A 384 -16.40 7.42 -14.84
C GLY A 384 -16.58 8.82 -15.44
N THR A 385 -16.93 9.79 -14.61
CA THR A 385 -16.86 11.22 -14.94
C THR A 385 -16.04 11.94 -13.88
N PHE A 386 -15.10 12.76 -14.31
CA PHE A 386 -14.26 13.57 -13.46
C PHE A 386 -14.39 15.04 -13.88
N SER A 387 -15.10 15.83 -13.05
CA SER A 387 -15.44 17.22 -13.33
C SER A 387 -14.64 18.16 -12.46
N ASN A 388 -13.78 18.98 -13.05
CA ASN A 388 -13.07 20.03 -12.35
C ASN A 388 -14.03 21.15 -11.96
N LEU A 389 -13.90 21.66 -10.72
CA LEU A 389 -14.77 22.68 -10.16
C LEU A 389 -14.06 24.03 -10.08
N GLY A 390 -14.76 25.07 -10.47
CA GLY A 390 -14.28 26.46 -10.43
C GLY A 390 -14.06 27.01 -9.01
N GLY A 391 -13.37 28.11 -8.95
CA GLY A 391 -12.88 28.78 -7.75
C GLY A 391 -11.38 29.01 -7.79
N PRO A 392 -10.54 27.95 -8.04
CA PRO A 392 -9.13 28.09 -8.38
C PRO A 392 -8.90 28.77 -9.74
N HIS A 393 -7.66 29.18 -10.00
CA HIS A 393 -7.24 29.61 -11.32
C HIS A 393 -6.95 28.40 -12.20
N TYR A 394 -7.31 28.50 -13.49
CA TYR A 394 -6.97 27.59 -14.56
C TYR A 394 -6.18 28.35 -15.61
N TYR A 395 -5.32 27.68 -16.36
CA TYR A 395 -4.48 28.31 -17.35
C TYR A 395 -4.35 27.43 -18.61
N GLU A 396 -3.98 28.09 -19.69
CA GLU A 396 -3.52 27.47 -20.93
C GLU A 396 -2.03 27.72 -21.04
N ILE A 397 -1.28 26.78 -21.56
CA ILE A 397 0.17 26.83 -21.71
C ILE A 397 0.57 26.64 -23.16
N ASP A 398 1.74 27.21 -23.55
CA ASP A 398 2.42 26.89 -24.80
C ASP A 398 3.21 25.57 -24.71
N GLU A 399 3.90 25.20 -25.81
CA GLU A 399 4.72 23.99 -25.89
C GLU A 399 5.88 23.98 -24.86
N ASP A 400 6.38 25.14 -24.49
CA ASP A 400 7.46 25.31 -23.50
C ASP A 400 6.95 25.29 -22.05
N GLY A 401 5.62 25.30 -21.84
CA GLY A 401 4.98 25.31 -20.53
C GLY A 401 4.81 26.72 -19.95
N ASN A 402 4.93 27.80 -20.77
CA ASN A 402 4.64 29.15 -20.32
C ASN A 402 3.14 29.43 -20.33
N ILE A 403 2.63 30.17 -19.33
CA ILE A 403 1.23 30.53 -19.25
C ILE A 403 0.91 31.56 -20.35
N VAL A 404 0.06 31.15 -21.28
CA VAL A 404 -0.46 32.04 -22.35
C VAL A 404 -1.72 32.76 -21.88
N TRP A 405 -2.58 32.06 -21.17
CA TRP A 405 -3.83 32.59 -20.68
C TRP A 405 -4.18 32.03 -19.30
N MET A 406 -4.68 32.89 -18.40
CA MET A 406 -5.15 32.50 -17.07
C MET A 406 -6.58 32.98 -16.86
N TYR A 407 -7.44 32.10 -16.38
CA TYR A 407 -8.84 32.41 -16.12
C TYR A 407 -9.33 31.84 -14.81
N LYS A 408 -10.38 32.44 -14.26
CA LYS A 408 -11.05 32.03 -13.04
C LYS A 408 -12.54 31.90 -13.29
N THR A 409 -13.13 30.78 -12.89
CA THR A 409 -14.56 30.58 -12.99
C THR A 409 -15.23 30.71 -11.63
N ARG A 410 -16.55 30.88 -11.63
CA ARG A 410 -17.34 30.94 -10.40
C ARG A 410 -17.14 29.66 -9.58
N LYS A 411 -17.02 29.81 -8.25
CA LYS A 411 -16.82 28.72 -7.31
C LYS A 411 -17.86 27.58 -7.53
N ASN A 412 -17.40 26.33 -7.52
CA ASN A 412 -18.18 25.11 -7.71
C ASN A 412 -18.91 24.98 -9.07
N ARG A 413 -18.65 25.86 -10.05
CA ARG A 413 -19.12 25.67 -11.43
C ARG A 413 -18.21 24.64 -12.12
N ILE A 414 -18.79 23.73 -12.92
CA ILE A 414 -18.00 22.81 -13.72
C ILE A 414 -17.21 23.58 -14.76
N VAL A 415 -15.90 23.35 -14.80
CA VAL A 415 -14.94 23.97 -15.74
C VAL A 415 -14.68 23.04 -16.91
N ASN A 416 -14.38 21.78 -16.60
CA ASN A 416 -14.05 20.73 -17.54
C ASN A 416 -14.56 19.40 -17.00
N THR A 417 -14.94 18.47 -17.88
CA THR A 417 -15.33 17.11 -17.51
C THR A 417 -14.59 16.11 -18.39
N GLN A 418 -13.87 15.20 -17.75
CA GLN A 418 -13.26 14.03 -18.38
C GLN A 418 -14.20 12.84 -18.20
N VAL A 419 -14.40 12.07 -19.28
CA VAL A 419 -15.24 10.86 -19.26
C VAL A 419 -14.37 9.65 -19.55
N THR A 420 -14.48 8.61 -18.75
CA THR A 420 -13.75 7.35 -18.93
C THR A 420 -14.72 6.18 -19.07
N CYS A 421 -14.49 5.34 -20.09
CA CYS A 421 -15.21 4.10 -20.31
C CYS A 421 -14.24 2.94 -20.07
N GLU A 422 -14.54 2.08 -19.11
CA GLU A 422 -13.65 1.04 -18.60
C GLU A 422 -14.28 -0.36 -18.75
N PRO A 423 -14.28 -0.95 -19.96
CA PRO A 423 -14.73 -2.33 -20.19
C PRO A 423 -13.77 -3.34 -19.56
N ARG A 424 -14.30 -4.47 -19.13
CA ARG A 424 -13.59 -5.58 -18.51
C ARG A 424 -14.21 -6.90 -18.93
N ALA A 425 -13.37 -7.88 -19.21
CA ALA A 425 -13.82 -9.20 -19.58
C ALA A 425 -12.88 -10.26 -19.00
N SER A 426 -13.41 -11.36 -18.52
CA SER A 426 -12.63 -12.51 -18.11
C SER A 426 -13.32 -13.82 -18.46
N LEU A 427 -12.52 -14.83 -18.73
CA LEU A 427 -12.93 -16.18 -19.03
C LEU A 427 -12.10 -17.17 -18.24
N VAL A 428 -12.76 -18.13 -17.62
CA VAL A 428 -12.11 -19.26 -16.94
C VAL A 428 -12.63 -20.55 -17.54
N PHE A 429 -11.69 -21.37 -17.97
CA PHE A 429 -11.93 -22.74 -18.39
C PHE A 429 -11.31 -23.72 -17.40
N MET A 430 -12.12 -24.56 -16.77
CA MET A 430 -11.72 -25.60 -15.81
C MET A 430 -11.98 -26.99 -16.41
N PRO A 431 -11.03 -27.58 -17.15
CA PRO A 431 -11.19 -28.95 -17.67
C PRO A 431 -11.43 -29.96 -16.57
N THR A 432 -10.75 -29.75 -15.44
CA THR A 432 -10.89 -30.53 -14.19
C THR A 432 -10.97 -29.59 -12.99
N ARG A 433 -11.27 -30.12 -11.79
CA ARG A 433 -11.24 -29.33 -10.56
C ARG A 433 -9.82 -29.03 -10.06
N LEU A 434 -8.79 -29.57 -10.73
CA LEU A 434 -7.40 -29.43 -10.30
C LEU A 434 -6.64 -28.35 -11.06
N TRP A 435 -7.13 -27.90 -12.20
CA TRP A 435 -6.47 -26.86 -12.98
C TRP A 435 -7.43 -26.02 -13.81
N SER A 436 -7.05 -24.81 -14.10
CA SER A 436 -7.79 -23.87 -14.92
C SER A 436 -6.88 -23.06 -15.84
N ILE A 437 -7.44 -22.66 -16.97
CA ILE A 437 -6.88 -21.65 -17.86
C ILE A 437 -7.75 -20.40 -17.71
N LYS A 438 -7.12 -19.26 -17.53
CA LYS A 438 -7.80 -17.98 -17.34
C LYS A 438 -7.29 -16.97 -18.34
N ALA A 439 -8.19 -16.18 -18.92
CA ALA A 439 -7.86 -15.04 -19.76
C ALA A 439 -8.64 -13.82 -19.27
N GLY A 440 -8.05 -12.64 -19.38
CA GLY A 440 -8.72 -11.41 -18.97
C GLY A 440 -8.21 -10.19 -19.72
N TYR A 441 -9.11 -9.24 -19.90
CA TYR A 441 -8.86 -7.89 -20.39
C TYR A 441 -9.46 -6.89 -19.43
N THR A 442 -8.75 -5.82 -19.15
CA THR A 442 -9.24 -4.68 -18.35
C THR A 442 -8.76 -3.38 -18.94
N ARG A 443 -9.65 -2.42 -19.04
CA ARG A 443 -9.32 -1.00 -19.13
C ARG A 443 -9.60 -0.35 -17.80
N SER A 444 -8.66 0.48 -17.33
CA SER A 444 -8.77 1.23 -16.07
C SER A 444 -8.27 2.64 -16.25
N ALA A 445 -8.80 3.57 -15.45
CA ALA A 445 -8.44 4.98 -15.50
C ALA A 445 -8.05 5.51 -14.10
N GLN A 446 -7.18 6.53 -14.09
CA GLN A 446 -6.70 7.19 -12.88
C GLN A 446 -6.69 8.69 -13.07
N ASN A 447 -7.29 9.44 -12.12
CA ASN A 447 -7.42 10.90 -12.15
C ASN A 447 -6.55 11.61 -11.11
N ILE A 448 -6.01 10.90 -10.15
CA ILE A 448 -5.10 11.46 -9.12
C ILE A 448 -3.70 10.94 -9.43
N HIS A 449 -2.76 11.84 -9.64
CA HIS A 449 -1.41 11.53 -10.09
C HIS A 449 -0.41 11.93 -9.02
N ALA A 450 0.36 10.96 -8.50
CA ALA A 450 1.54 11.23 -7.68
C ALA A 450 2.74 11.42 -8.59
N LEU A 451 3.42 12.54 -8.44
CA LEU A 451 4.61 12.92 -9.19
C LEU A 451 5.82 12.79 -8.28
N ARG A 452 6.69 11.84 -8.62
CA ARG A 452 7.90 11.54 -7.85
C ARG A 452 9.14 12.08 -8.52
N ASN A 453 10.04 12.62 -7.70
CA ASN A 453 11.40 12.82 -8.16
C ASN A 453 12.05 11.46 -8.30
N GLN A 454 12.65 11.17 -9.46
CA GLN A 454 13.26 9.88 -9.78
C GLN A 454 14.38 9.46 -8.81
N ASN A 455 14.94 10.38 -8.05
CA ASN A 455 16.08 10.14 -7.16
C ASN A 455 15.71 10.02 -5.68
N THR A 456 14.44 10.22 -5.32
CA THR A 456 13.98 10.14 -3.92
C THR A 456 12.63 9.44 -3.84
N SER A 457 12.52 8.43 -2.99
CA SER A 457 11.23 7.86 -2.61
C SER A 457 10.71 8.59 -1.39
N THR A 458 9.47 9.12 -1.46
CA THR A 458 8.66 9.57 -0.30
C THR A 458 9.41 10.39 0.77
N PRO A 459 8.81 11.28 1.49
CA PRO A 459 7.46 11.83 1.53
C PRO A 459 7.22 12.99 0.57
N PHE A 460 8.15 13.27 -0.33
CA PHE A 460 8.18 14.42 -1.23
C PHE A 460 7.32 14.26 -2.51
N ASP A 461 6.39 13.30 -2.54
CA ASP A 461 5.47 13.18 -3.67
C ASP A 461 4.53 14.38 -3.72
N ARG A 462 4.45 15.02 -4.89
CA ARG A 462 3.46 16.02 -5.19
C ARG A 462 2.29 15.40 -5.91
N TYR A 463 1.08 15.74 -5.50
CA TYR A 463 -0.12 15.23 -6.14
C TYR A 463 -0.78 16.28 -7.02
N THR A 464 -1.16 15.88 -8.22
CA THR A 464 -2.04 16.65 -9.08
C THR A 464 -3.23 15.80 -9.52
N ILE A 465 -4.27 16.44 -10.05
CA ILE A 465 -5.44 15.75 -10.58
C ILE A 465 -5.62 16.04 -12.05
N SER A 466 -6.37 15.19 -12.73
CA SER A 466 -6.77 15.42 -14.11
C SER A 466 -7.47 16.78 -14.24
N SER A 467 -7.10 17.56 -15.26
CA SER A 467 -7.58 18.92 -15.51
C SER A 467 -7.73 19.19 -17.02
N ASN A 468 -7.83 20.44 -17.41
CA ASN A 468 -7.76 20.83 -18.82
C ASN A 468 -6.38 20.52 -19.44
N LEU A 469 -5.29 20.54 -18.66
CA LEU A 469 -3.93 20.25 -19.11
C LEU A 469 -3.51 18.80 -18.88
N VAL A 470 -3.92 18.20 -17.79
CA VAL A 470 -3.54 16.86 -17.39
C VAL A 470 -4.69 15.89 -17.66
N LYS A 471 -4.53 15.03 -18.66
CA LYS A 471 -5.54 14.01 -19.00
C LYS A 471 -5.48 12.84 -18.01
N PRO A 472 -6.60 12.11 -17.79
CA PRO A 472 -6.58 10.85 -17.05
C PRO A 472 -5.56 9.88 -17.63
N GLN A 473 -4.81 9.20 -16.78
CA GLN A 473 -4.04 8.03 -17.22
C GLN A 473 -5.04 6.90 -17.51
N VAL A 474 -4.87 6.24 -18.65
CA VAL A 474 -5.71 5.10 -19.06
C VAL A 474 -4.81 3.92 -19.37
N ALA A 475 -5.05 2.79 -18.73
CA ALA A 475 -4.31 1.56 -18.95
C ALA A 475 -5.21 0.47 -19.54
N ASP A 476 -4.71 -0.17 -20.58
CA ASP A 476 -5.26 -1.41 -21.17
C ASP A 476 -4.33 -2.57 -20.79
N GLN A 477 -4.88 -3.63 -20.21
CA GLN A 477 -4.11 -4.81 -19.85
C GLN A 477 -4.80 -6.10 -20.32
N VAL A 478 -4.02 -6.98 -20.92
CA VAL A 478 -4.41 -8.36 -21.26
C VAL A 478 -3.57 -9.30 -20.39
N SER A 479 -4.19 -10.36 -19.89
CA SER A 479 -3.53 -11.38 -19.09
C SER A 479 -4.02 -12.78 -19.48
N LEU A 480 -3.11 -13.74 -19.48
CA LEU A 480 -3.38 -15.16 -19.69
C LEU A 480 -2.65 -15.97 -18.65
N GLY A 481 -3.29 -16.96 -18.03
CA GLY A 481 -2.64 -17.76 -16.99
C GLY A 481 -3.16 -19.19 -16.90
N ILE A 482 -2.28 -20.06 -16.38
CA ILE A 482 -2.57 -21.44 -16.06
C ILE A 482 -2.37 -21.62 -14.56
N PHE A 483 -3.35 -22.22 -13.89
CA PHE A 483 -3.35 -22.47 -12.46
C PHE A 483 -3.62 -23.94 -12.22
N ALA A 484 -2.83 -24.57 -11.37
CA ALA A 484 -2.95 -25.97 -11.07
C ALA A 484 -2.73 -26.26 -9.58
N MET A 485 -3.35 -27.30 -9.06
CA MET A 485 -3.12 -27.79 -7.70
C MET A 485 -3.06 -29.32 -7.66
N THR A 486 -2.38 -29.84 -6.66
CA THR A 486 -2.42 -31.29 -6.38
C THR A 486 -3.77 -31.68 -5.76
N PRO A 487 -4.21 -32.95 -5.90
CA PRO A 487 -5.50 -33.43 -5.35
C PRO A 487 -5.67 -33.16 -3.85
N GLN A 488 -4.62 -33.25 -3.07
CA GLN A 488 -4.61 -32.98 -1.62
C GLN A 488 -4.42 -31.48 -1.30
N GLN A 489 -4.37 -30.60 -2.31
CA GLN A 489 -4.10 -29.16 -2.17
C GLN A 489 -2.77 -28.85 -1.46
N THR A 490 -1.84 -29.81 -1.42
CA THR A 490 -0.54 -29.64 -0.79
C THR A 490 0.32 -28.65 -1.57
N TYR A 491 0.28 -28.74 -2.90
CA TYR A 491 0.99 -27.83 -3.79
C TYR A 491 0.02 -27.16 -4.73
N ASP A 492 0.30 -25.89 -5.05
CA ASP A 492 -0.32 -25.19 -6.18
C ASP A 492 0.75 -24.44 -6.99
N PHE A 493 0.43 -24.26 -8.26
CA PHE A 493 1.30 -23.65 -9.26
C PHE A 493 0.52 -22.65 -10.08
N SER A 494 1.14 -21.54 -10.41
CA SER A 494 0.60 -20.57 -11.38
C SER A 494 1.68 -20.13 -12.35
N LEU A 495 1.27 -19.92 -13.59
CA LEU A 495 2.05 -19.31 -14.67
C LEU A 495 1.16 -18.28 -15.33
N GLU A 496 1.54 -17.01 -15.28
CA GLU A 496 0.77 -15.89 -15.83
C GLU A 496 1.64 -15.06 -16.76
N GLY A 497 1.13 -14.74 -17.95
CA GLY A 497 1.69 -13.76 -18.86
C GLY A 497 0.79 -12.52 -18.93
N TYR A 498 1.39 -11.34 -19.03
CA TYR A 498 0.63 -10.09 -19.17
C TYR A 498 1.28 -9.13 -20.16
N PHE A 499 0.44 -8.28 -20.74
CA PHE A 499 0.82 -7.10 -21.52
C PHE A 499 -0.07 -5.94 -21.09
N ARG A 500 0.54 -4.81 -20.75
CA ARG A 500 -0.10 -3.58 -20.30
C ARG A 500 0.41 -2.42 -21.14
N HIS A 501 -0.50 -1.56 -21.62
CA HIS A 501 -0.22 -0.29 -22.28
C HIS A 501 -0.91 0.83 -21.52
N VAL A 502 -0.23 1.95 -21.31
CA VAL A 502 -0.73 3.08 -20.54
C VAL A 502 -0.57 4.36 -21.36
N ASN A 503 -1.64 5.10 -21.50
CA ASN A 503 -1.64 6.44 -22.08
C ASN A 503 -1.58 7.52 -21.00
N HIS A 504 -0.99 8.67 -21.33
CA HIS A 504 -0.87 9.84 -20.50
C HIS A 504 -0.05 9.59 -19.21
N VAL A 505 1.00 8.78 -19.32
CA VAL A 505 2.00 8.65 -18.25
C VAL A 505 2.69 10.01 -18.08
N LEU A 506 2.79 10.47 -16.85
CA LEU A 506 3.37 11.77 -16.53
C LEU A 506 4.82 11.64 -16.06
N ASP A 507 5.69 12.51 -16.54
CA ASP A 507 7.04 12.70 -16.01
C ASP A 507 7.41 14.18 -16.08
N TYR A 508 8.37 14.59 -15.27
CA TYR A 508 8.84 15.97 -15.27
C TYR A 508 9.66 16.29 -16.53
N ARG A 509 9.55 17.55 -16.99
CA ARG A 509 10.44 18.11 -18.03
C ARG A 509 11.87 18.05 -17.54
N ASP A 510 12.85 17.97 -18.45
CA ASP A 510 14.28 18.10 -18.10
C ASP A 510 14.62 19.53 -17.64
N GLY A 511 15.61 19.68 -16.76
CA GLY A 511 16.11 20.96 -16.29
C GLY A 511 15.24 21.74 -15.31
N ILE A 512 14.20 21.11 -14.73
CA ILE A 512 13.29 21.79 -13.80
C ILE A 512 13.92 21.98 -12.43
N SER A 513 13.79 23.20 -11.89
CA SER A 513 14.05 23.51 -10.49
C SER A 513 12.74 23.53 -9.69
N PHE A 514 12.60 22.61 -8.74
CA PHE A 514 11.43 22.53 -7.85
C PHE A 514 11.33 23.67 -6.83
N SER A 515 12.36 24.49 -6.70
CA SER A 515 12.41 25.61 -5.74
C SER A 515 11.71 26.87 -6.22
N SER A 516 11.40 26.98 -7.51
CA SER A 516 10.91 28.23 -8.11
C SER A 516 9.50 28.17 -8.68
N GLN A 517 8.90 26.99 -8.83
CA GLN A 517 7.60 26.84 -9.48
C GLN A 517 6.69 25.91 -8.69
N ILE A 518 5.45 26.34 -8.44
CA ILE A 518 4.43 25.58 -7.75
C ILE A 518 3.36 24.99 -8.68
N GLU A 519 3.22 25.55 -9.90
CA GLU A 519 2.24 25.11 -10.88
C GLU A 519 2.68 23.77 -11.52
N ILE A 520 2.34 22.67 -10.87
CA ILE A 520 2.78 21.32 -11.25
C ILE A 520 2.38 20.96 -12.68
N GLU A 521 1.21 21.39 -13.12
CA GLU A 521 0.68 21.08 -14.47
C GLU A 521 1.58 21.61 -15.59
N ARG A 522 2.40 22.65 -15.33
CA ARG A 522 3.37 23.21 -16.29
C ARG A 522 4.68 22.42 -16.34
N LEU A 523 4.99 21.72 -15.25
CA LEU A 523 6.26 21.03 -15.05
C LEU A 523 6.29 19.63 -15.66
N VAL A 524 5.14 19.10 -16.08
CA VAL A 524 5.00 17.73 -16.53
C VAL A 524 4.79 17.63 -18.03
N LEU A 525 5.29 16.53 -18.58
CA LEU A 525 5.01 16.03 -19.91
C LEU A 525 4.20 14.74 -19.80
N ALA A 526 3.34 14.50 -20.78
CA ALA A 526 2.54 13.28 -20.87
C ALA A 526 3.01 12.43 -22.04
N GLY A 527 3.02 11.12 -21.85
CA GLY A 527 3.40 10.16 -22.89
C GLY A 527 2.77 8.81 -22.69
N GLU A 528 3.43 7.77 -23.17
CA GLU A 528 2.97 6.40 -23.15
C GLU A 528 3.89 5.51 -22.33
N GLY A 529 3.32 4.48 -21.70
CA GLY A 529 4.04 3.43 -21.00
C GLY A 529 3.63 2.05 -21.47
N LYS A 530 4.53 1.08 -21.42
CA LYS A 530 4.22 -0.33 -21.63
C LYS A 530 4.96 -1.21 -20.64
N GLY A 531 4.25 -2.23 -20.13
CA GLY A 531 4.80 -3.26 -19.26
C GLY A 531 4.38 -4.64 -19.76
N TYR A 532 5.29 -5.60 -19.78
CA TYR A 532 4.97 -6.99 -20.12
C TYR A 532 5.90 -7.94 -19.38
N GLY A 533 5.42 -9.15 -19.15
CA GLY A 533 6.21 -10.12 -18.41
C GLY A 533 5.52 -11.46 -18.22
N LEU A 534 6.29 -12.33 -17.55
CA LEU A 534 5.88 -13.66 -17.15
C LEU A 534 6.08 -13.82 -15.65
N GLU A 535 5.05 -14.31 -14.96
CA GLU A 535 5.03 -14.56 -13.53
C GLU A 535 4.86 -16.05 -13.26
N MET A 536 5.70 -16.62 -12.41
CA MET A 536 5.62 -18.01 -11.99
C MET A 536 5.55 -18.08 -10.47
N CYS A 537 4.71 -18.94 -9.93
CA CYS A 537 4.65 -19.20 -8.51
C CYS A 537 4.41 -20.68 -8.24
N ALA A 538 5.17 -21.22 -7.28
CA ALA A 538 4.98 -22.57 -6.75
C ALA A 538 4.82 -22.46 -5.23
N ARG A 539 3.71 -22.93 -4.69
CA ARG A 539 3.39 -22.87 -3.25
C ARG A 539 3.26 -24.27 -2.66
N LYS A 540 3.74 -24.41 -1.44
CA LYS A 540 3.48 -25.57 -0.57
C LYS A 540 2.64 -25.12 0.62
N ASN A 541 1.39 -25.58 0.69
CA ASN A 541 0.38 -25.06 1.61
C ASN A 541 0.29 -25.84 2.93
N THR A 542 0.72 -27.10 2.97
CA THR A 542 0.50 -28.02 4.10
C THR A 542 1.78 -28.71 4.57
N GLY A 543 1.76 -29.19 5.82
CA GLY A 543 2.87 -29.91 6.44
C GLY A 543 3.70 -29.03 7.39
N LYS A 544 4.82 -29.58 7.88
CA LYS A 544 5.75 -28.85 8.77
C LYS A 544 6.48 -27.73 8.05
N LEU A 545 6.82 -27.92 6.78
CA LEU A 545 7.41 -26.91 5.89
C LEU A 545 6.34 -26.43 4.93
N THR A 546 6.07 -25.11 4.94
CA THR A 546 5.18 -24.39 4.02
C THR A 546 5.93 -23.19 3.44
N GLY A 547 5.41 -22.58 2.37
CA GLY A 547 6.04 -21.42 1.74
C GLY A 547 5.82 -21.37 0.25
N TRP A 548 6.56 -20.48 -0.43
CA TRP A 548 6.45 -20.31 -1.88
C TRP A 548 7.76 -19.88 -2.51
N LEU A 549 7.88 -20.17 -3.79
CA LEU A 549 8.86 -19.65 -4.72
C LEU A 549 8.13 -18.79 -5.75
N SER A 550 8.52 -17.55 -5.89
CA SER A 550 8.02 -16.59 -6.87
C SER A 550 9.14 -16.23 -7.84
N TYR A 551 8.84 -16.16 -9.13
CA TYR A 551 9.74 -15.63 -10.15
C TYR A 551 8.98 -14.73 -11.11
N THR A 552 9.54 -13.55 -11.38
CA THR A 552 8.99 -12.59 -12.35
C THR A 552 10.08 -12.19 -13.36
N LEU A 553 9.78 -12.37 -14.63
CA LEU A 553 10.54 -11.83 -15.75
C LEU A 553 9.73 -10.70 -16.37
N SER A 554 10.24 -9.46 -16.37
CA SER A 554 9.44 -8.31 -16.82
C SER A 554 10.25 -7.21 -17.50
N TRP A 555 9.54 -6.42 -18.31
CA TRP A 555 10.01 -5.22 -19.00
C TRP A 555 9.03 -4.09 -18.73
N SER A 556 9.57 -2.90 -18.45
CA SER A 556 8.81 -1.66 -18.33
C SER A 556 9.50 -0.55 -19.11
N LYS A 557 8.76 0.08 -20.02
CA LYS A 557 9.29 1.13 -20.92
C LYS A 557 8.34 2.31 -20.95
N THR A 558 8.93 3.49 -21.18
CA THR A 558 8.20 4.76 -21.29
C THR A 558 8.63 5.48 -22.57
N ARG A 559 7.73 6.25 -23.16
CA ARG A 559 7.98 7.14 -24.30
C ARG A 559 7.25 8.46 -24.02
N ILE A 560 7.97 9.55 -23.93
CA ILE A 560 7.43 10.88 -23.72
C ILE A 560 8.13 11.83 -24.69
N ASP A 561 7.34 12.57 -25.45
CA ASP A 561 7.89 13.61 -26.34
C ASP A 561 8.57 14.70 -25.49
N GLY A 562 9.76 15.13 -25.91
CA GLY A 562 10.61 16.02 -25.12
C GLY A 562 11.59 15.32 -24.17
N ILE A 563 11.51 13.98 -24.04
CA ILE A 563 12.45 13.17 -23.25
C ILE A 563 13.12 12.14 -24.19
N ASN A 564 14.44 12.01 -24.13
CA ASN A 564 15.23 11.06 -24.95
C ASN A 564 14.88 11.14 -26.46
N GLY A 565 14.52 12.32 -26.97
CA GLY A 565 14.15 12.51 -28.36
C GLY A 565 12.86 11.78 -28.77
N GLY A 566 11.92 11.55 -27.86
CA GLY A 566 10.67 10.85 -28.12
C GLY A 566 10.81 9.36 -28.38
N ARG A 567 11.96 8.74 -28.09
CA ARG A 567 12.21 7.30 -28.24
C ARG A 567 11.77 6.52 -27.01
N TRP A 568 11.48 5.22 -27.18
CA TRP A 568 11.23 4.32 -26.04
C TRP A 568 12.49 4.12 -25.21
N TYR A 569 12.40 4.35 -23.90
CA TYR A 569 13.48 4.11 -22.93
C TYR A 569 12.96 3.26 -21.76
N ASP A 570 13.88 2.67 -21.00
CA ASP A 570 13.53 1.87 -19.84
C ASP A 570 12.96 2.77 -18.74
N ALA A 571 11.81 2.39 -18.18
CA ALA A 571 11.26 3.09 -17.03
C ALA A 571 12.16 2.90 -15.80
N ASN A 572 12.13 3.86 -14.87
CA ASN A 572 12.95 3.76 -13.64
C ASN A 572 12.68 2.48 -12.85
N ASN A 573 11.44 1.99 -12.87
CA ASN A 573 11.03 0.75 -12.21
C ASN A 573 11.30 -0.53 -13.02
N ASP A 574 12.00 -0.44 -14.16
CA ASP A 574 12.37 -1.62 -14.94
C ASP A 574 13.42 -2.44 -14.21
N ARG A 575 13.03 -3.64 -13.80
CA ARG A 575 13.89 -4.70 -13.26
C ARG A 575 13.56 -5.97 -14.00
N ARG A 576 14.60 -6.61 -14.58
CA ARG A 576 14.40 -7.74 -15.48
C ARG A 576 13.99 -9.01 -14.75
N HIS A 577 14.69 -9.36 -13.69
CA HIS A 577 14.49 -10.58 -12.91
C HIS A 577 14.17 -10.21 -11.48
N ASP A 578 13.19 -10.92 -10.94
CA ASP A 578 12.79 -10.81 -9.54
C ASP A 578 12.48 -12.21 -9.02
N ILE A 579 13.10 -12.63 -7.92
CA ILE A 579 12.96 -13.98 -7.32
C ILE A 579 12.76 -13.82 -5.84
N ASP A 580 11.70 -14.45 -5.31
CA ASP A 580 11.42 -14.50 -3.88
C ASP A 580 11.22 -15.95 -3.44
N ILE A 581 11.93 -16.33 -2.39
CA ILE A 581 11.79 -17.64 -1.75
C ILE A 581 11.38 -17.41 -0.30
N VAL A 582 10.22 -17.94 0.07
CA VAL A 582 9.68 -17.86 1.43
C VAL A 582 9.52 -19.26 2.00
N GLY A 583 10.14 -19.50 3.15
CA GLY A 583 10.05 -20.76 3.88
C GLY A 583 9.57 -20.55 5.32
N ILE A 584 8.60 -21.35 5.75
CA ILE A 584 8.04 -21.38 7.09
C ILE A 584 8.13 -22.82 7.60
N TYR A 585 8.92 -23.06 8.64
CA TYR A 585 9.12 -24.39 9.19
C TYR A 585 8.64 -24.47 10.65
N ARG A 586 7.60 -25.24 10.89
CA ARG A 586 7.10 -25.56 12.23
C ARG A 586 7.95 -26.67 12.85
N LEU A 587 8.96 -26.29 13.63
CA LEU A 587 9.87 -27.21 14.27
C LEU A 587 9.12 -28.09 15.30
N ASN A 588 8.32 -27.44 16.16
CA ASN A 588 7.48 -28.07 17.17
C ASN A 588 6.28 -27.14 17.51
N PRO A 589 5.38 -27.50 18.45
CA PRO A 589 4.23 -26.64 18.81
C PRO A 589 4.61 -25.24 19.33
N HIS A 590 5.84 -25.03 19.78
CA HIS A 590 6.30 -23.77 20.36
C HIS A 590 7.20 -22.98 19.44
N TRP A 591 7.92 -23.60 18.51
CA TRP A 591 8.89 -22.95 17.66
C TRP A 591 8.50 -23.01 16.19
N THR A 592 8.48 -21.85 15.57
CA THR A 592 8.34 -21.70 14.11
C THR A 592 9.52 -20.87 13.59
N LEU A 593 10.19 -21.39 12.56
CA LEU A 593 11.30 -20.75 11.89
C LEU A 593 10.82 -20.17 10.55
N HIS A 594 11.31 -18.99 10.18
CA HIS A 594 10.96 -18.34 8.94
C HIS A 594 12.24 -17.89 8.23
N ALA A 595 12.26 -18.03 6.92
CA ALA A 595 13.33 -17.55 6.07
C ALA A 595 12.75 -16.92 4.80
N VAL A 596 13.29 -15.80 4.38
CA VAL A 596 12.97 -15.14 3.13
C VAL A 596 14.28 -14.83 2.42
N TRP A 597 14.40 -15.22 1.16
CA TRP A 597 15.47 -14.78 0.30
C TRP A 597 14.89 -14.07 -0.92
N VAL A 598 15.41 -12.88 -1.19
CA VAL A 598 15.00 -12.05 -2.31
C VAL A 598 16.18 -11.76 -3.21
N TYR A 599 15.95 -11.74 -4.51
CA TYR A 599 16.89 -11.30 -5.53
C TYR A 599 16.15 -10.49 -6.58
N ASN A 600 16.66 -9.32 -6.90
CA ASN A 600 16.22 -8.58 -8.08
C ASN A 600 17.39 -7.95 -8.83
N SER A 601 17.31 -8.02 -10.16
CA SER A 601 18.27 -7.34 -11.02
C SER A 601 18.16 -5.82 -10.85
N GLY A 602 19.26 -5.11 -11.09
CA GLY A 602 19.33 -3.67 -10.92
C GLY A 602 18.26 -2.91 -11.71
N GLN A 603 17.68 -1.92 -11.10
CA GLN A 603 16.74 -0.99 -11.74
C GLN A 603 17.46 -0.01 -12.68
N ALA A 604 16.72 0.50 -13.67
CA ALA A 604 17.20 1.55 -14.53
C ALA A 604 17.30 2.88 -13.75
N PHE A 605 18.33 3.67 -14.02
CA PHE A 605 18.51 5.00 -13.44
C PHE A 605 19.27 5.93 -14.37
N THR A 606 19.19 7.24 -14.10
CA THR A 606 19.87 8.27 -14.85
C THR A 606 21.22 8.58 -14.20
N ALA A 607 22.30 8.51 -14.99
CA ALA A 607 23.63 8.90 -14.55
C ALA A 607 24.21 9.96 -15.50
N PRO A 608 25.11 10.82 -15.02
CA PRO A 608 25.80 11.76 -15.89
C PRO A 608 26.66 11.01 -16.92
N SER A 609 26.54 11.41 -18.18
CA SER A 609 27.31 10.86 -19.31
C SER A 609 28.61 11.61 -19.53
N GLY A 610 28.74 12.81 -18.94
CA GLY A 610 29.92 13.64 -18.99
C GLY A 610 29.76 14.86 -18.11
N LYS A 611 30.76 15.70 -18.09
CA LYS A 611 30.71 17.03 -17.44
C LYS A 611 31.50 18.02 -18.25
N TYR A 612 31.16 19.28 -18.13
CA TYR A 612 31.88 20.41 -18.70
C TYR A 612 32.07 21.49 -17.64
N GLU A 613 33.13 22.24 -17.77
CA GLU A 613 33.45 23.36 -16.90
C GLU A 613 32.78 24.64 -17.44
N LEU A 614 32.07 25.34 -16.56
CA LEU A 614 31.46 26.63 -16.87
C LEU A 614 31.72 27.59 -15.70
N ILE A 615 32.57 28.58 -15.93
CA ILE A 615 32.89 29.65 -14.95
C ILE A 615 33.23 29.03 -13.57
N ASP A 616 34.32 28.27 -13.55
CA ASP A 616 34.86 27.57 -12.35
C ASP A 616 33.89 26.59 -11.68
N ASN A 617 32.80 26.21 -12.34
CA ASN A 617 31.85 25.19 -11.86
C ASN A 617 31.75 24.03 -12.86
N TYR A 618 31.70 22.82 -12.35
CA TYR A 618 31.44 21.64 -13.16
C TYR A 618 29.95 21.38 -13.26
N ILE A 619 29.44 21.28 -14.49
CA ILE A 619 28.05 20.97 -14.79
C ILE A 619 27.97 19.58 -15.39
N TYR A 620 27.17 18.69 -14.78
CA TYR A 620 26.94 17.36 -15.30
C TYR A 620 26.06 17.40 -16.56
N TYR A 621 26.47 16.66 -17.56
CA TYR A 621 25.71 16.42 -18.78
C TYR A 621 25.05 15.05 -18.73
N TYR A 622 23.74 14.99 -18.96
CA TYR A 622 22.93 13.78 -19.00
C TYR A 622 22.45 13.56 -20.44
N ALA A 623 23.00 12.54 -21.13
CA ALA A 623 22.66 12.29 -22.54
C ALA A 623 21.26 11.64 -22.66
N GLU A 624 20.99 10.66 -21.85
CA GLU A 624 19.73 9.92 -21.88
C GLU A 624 19.23 9.58 -20.46
N ARG A 625 17.92 9.67 -20.27
CA ARG A 625 17.25 9.29 -19.03
C ARG A 625 17.20 7.77 -18.90
N ASN A 626 17.46 7.24 -17.69
CA ASN A 626 17.40 5.81 -17.33
C ASN A 626 18.26 4.88 -18.21
N SER A 627 19.42 5.36 -18.70
CA SER A 627 20.32 4.62 -19.58
C SER A 627 21.26 3.66 -18.86
N TYR A 628 21.35 3.74 -17.53
CA TYR A 628 22.21 2.90 -16.70
C TYR A 628 21.42 1.93 -15.84
N ARG A 629 22.10 0.90 -15.31
CA ARG A 629 21.54 -0.10 -14.41
C ARG A 629 22.27 -0.07 -13.07
N ALA A 630 21.50 -0.02 -11.98
CA ALA A 630 22.03 -0.19 -10.63
C ALA A 630 22.54 -1.63 -10.42
N PRO A 631 23.43 -1.88 -9.47
CA PRO A 631 23.78 -3.23 -9.06
C PRO A 631 22.57 -4.04 -8.61
N ALA A 632 22.67 -5.37 -8.77
CA ALA A 632 21.61 -6.27 -8.31
C ALA A 632 21.47 -6.23 -6.77
N ASN A 633 20.22 -6.29 -6.32
CA ASN A 633 19.87 -6.36 -4.91
C ASN A 633 19.53 -7.81 -4.54
N HIS A 634 20.12 -8.32 -3.45
CA HIS A 634 19.69 -9.58 -2.85
C HIS A 634 19.99 -9.59 -1.34
N ARG A 635 19.15 -10.29 -0.59
CA ARG A 635 19.32 -10.45 0.85
C ARG A 635 18.62 -11.71 1.33
N MET A 636 18.98 -12.14 2.53
CA MET A 636 18.30 -13.20 3.27
C MET A 636 17.88 -12.66 4.64
N ASP A 637 16.61 -12.82 4.96
CA ASP A 637 16.03 -12.45 6.23
C ASP A 637 15.56 -13.74 6.94
N VAL A 638 15.85 -13.85 8.24
CA VAL A 638 15.46 -15.04 9.02
C VAL A 638 14.79 -14.62 10.32
N SER A 639 13.85 -15.43 10.80
CA SER A 639 13.29 -15.24 12.14
C SER A 639 12.91 -16.56 12.81
N ALA A 640 12.86 -16.54 14.13
CA ALA A 640 12.39 -17.63 14.97
C ALA A 640 11.33 -17.09 15.92
N THR A 641 10.14 -17.65 15.87
CA THR A 641 9.03 -17.30 16.76
C THR A 641 8.86 -18.39 17.79
N TRP A 642 8.92 -18.04 19.06
CA TRP A 642 8.62 -18.90 20.18
C TRP A 642 7.28 -18.48 20.82
N SER A 643 6.34 -19.41 20.90
CA SER A 643 5.00 -19.14 21.45
C SER A 643 4.64 -20.17 22.50
N ARG A 644 4.16 -19.74 23.65
CA ARG A 644 3.75 -20.62 24.75
C ARG A 644 2.48 -20.11 25.43
N PRO A 645 1.45 -20.97 25.58
CA PRO A 645 0.30 -20.70 26.43
C PRO A 645 0.74 -20.58 27.91
N ILE A 646 0.16 -19.64 28.62
CA ILE A 646 0.33 -19.46 30.07
C ILE A 646 -1.05 -19.29 30.73
N HIS A 647 -1.13 -19.31 32.05
CA HIS A 647 -2.36 -19.11 32.80
C HIS A 647 -3.48 -20.09 32.40
N HIS A 648 -3.15 -21.42 32.37
CA HIS A 648 -4.06 -22.49 31.93
C HIS A 648 -4.62 -22.30 30.52
N GLY A 649 -3.81 -21.73 29.61
CA GLY A 649 -4.18 -21.52 28.20
C GLY A 649 -4.99 -20.25 27.94
N LYS A 650 -5.32 -19.43 28.95
CA LYS A 650 -6.06 -18.18 28.77
C LYS A 650 -5.21 -17.09 28.14
N TRP A 651 -3.90 -17.09 28.40
CA TRP A 651 -2.96 -16.11 27.86
C TRP A 651 -1.91 -16.82 27.02
N THR A 652 -1.31 -16.09 26.08
CA THR A 652 -0.20 -16.57 25.27
C THR A 652 0.90 -15.54 25.27
N ARG A 653 2.14 -15.99 25.55
CA ARG A 653 3.34 -15.16 25.36
C ARG A 653 4.10 -15.61 24.13
N GLU A 654 4.63 -14.64 23.41
CA GLU A 654 5.33 -14.88 22.16
C GLU A 654 6.60 -14.03 22.11
N TRP A 655 7.71 -14.64 21.71
CA TRP A 655 8.97 -13.98 21.43
C TRP A 655 9.30 -14.17 19.96
N ILE A 656 9.70 -13.10 19.30
CA ILE A 656 10.15 -13.10 17.92
C ILE A 656 11.59 -12.62 17.92
N PHE A 657 12.49 -13.46 17.42
CA PHE A 657 13.90 -13.14 17.17
C PHE A 657 14.07 -13.06 15.66
N SER A 658 14.58 -11.97 15.13
CA SER A 658 14.77 -11.83 13.68
C SER A 658 16.08 -11.18 13.34
N ILE A 659 16.60 -11.52 12.16
CA ILE A 659 17.78 -10.93 11.57
C ILE A 659 17.41 -10.54 10.14
N TYR A 660 17.41 -9.25 9.86
CA TYR A 660 17.32 -8.72 8.52
C TYR A 660 18.70 -8.72 7.89
N ASN A 661 18.79 -9.11 6.62
CA ASN A 661 20.03 -9.11 5.84
C ASN A 661 21.16 -9.96 6.49
N LEU A 662 20.88 -11.24 6.67
CA LEU A 662 21.71 -12.20 7.45
C LEU A 662 23.20 -12.20 7.04
N TYR A 663 23.51 -12.04 5.75
CA TYR A 663 24.88 -12.05 5.25
C TYR A 663 25.45 -10.64 5.00
N ASN A 664 24.85 -9.59 5.60
CA ASN A 664 25.36 -8.22 5.67
C ASN A 664 25.72 -7.60 4.30
N ARG A 665 24.91 -7.82 3.28
CA ARG A 665 25.14 -7.22 1.96
C ARG A 665 24.71 -5.76 1.95
N TYR A 666 25.56 -4.89 1.45
CA TYR A 666 25.23 -3.47 1.22
C TYR A 666 24.53 -3.33 -0.14
N ASN A 667 23.18 -3.37 -0.12
CA ASN A 667 22.35 -3.22 -1.31
C ASN A 667 22.24 -1.73 -1.73
N PRO A 668 22.10 -1.43 -3.02
CA PRO A 668 21.97 -0.05 -3.48
C PRO A 668 20.63 0.56 -3.06
N TYR A 669 20.69 1.65 -2.31
CA TYR A 669 19.53 2.49 -1.96
C TYR A 669 19.53 3.78 -2.80
N LEU A 670 20.68 4.48 -2.85
CA LEU A 670 20.90 5.71 -3.61
C LEU A 670 22.31 5.65 -4.22
N ILE A 671 22.42 6.09 -5.46
CA ILE A 671 23.71 6.32 -6.13
C ILE A 671 23.85 7.83 -6.33
N ARG A 672 24.91 8.40 -5.76
CA ARG A 672 25.21 9.82 -5.88
C ARG A 672 26.50 9.99 -6.67
N PHE A 673 26.57 11.04 -7.48
CA PHE A 673 27.74 11.43 -8.23
C PHE A 673 28.35 12.65 -7.56
N GLU A 674 29.66 12.56 -7.24
CA GLU A 674 30.41 13.60 -6.54
C GLU A 674 31.74 13.78 -7.25
N ASP A 675 32.17 15.02 -7.40
CA ASP A 675 33.50 15.28 -7.98
C ASP A 675 34.59 15.14 -6.91
N SER A 676 35.78 14.72 -7.38
CA SER A 676 36.99 14.82 -6.58
C SER A 676 37.31 16.29 -6.27
N ALA A 677 38.11 16.53 -5.22
CA ALA A 677 38.44 17.89 -4.78
C ALA A 677 39.10 18.76 -5.87
N ASP A 678 39.77 18.13 -6.83
CA ASP A 678 40.37 18.77 -7.99
C ASP A 678 39.41 18.93 -9.18
N GLY A 679 38.16 18.46 -9.04
CA GLY A 679 37.18 18.45 -10.12
C GLY A 679 37.49 17.52 -11.30
N ALA A 680 38.66 16.87 -11.32
CA ALA A 680 39.11 16.12 -12.47
C ALA A 680 38.37 14.79 -12.69
N ARG A 681 37.86 14.18 -11.61
CA ARG A 681 37.20 12.87 -11.64
C ARG A 681 35.84 12.94 -10.98
N THR A 682 34.85 12.23 -11.55
CA THR A 682 33.55 12.02 -10.95
C THR A 682 33.50 10.62 -10.35
N LYS A 683 33.15 10.52 -9.08
CA LYS A 683 33.01 9.29 -8.33
C LYS A 683 31.52 8.97 -8.15
N ALA A 684 31.12 7.76 -8.51
CA ALA A 684 29.80 7.23 -8.17
C ALA A 684 29.86 6.58 -6.77
N THR A 685 29.16 7.11 -5.80
CA THR A 685 29.09 6.59 -4.44
C THR A 685 27.74 5.93 -4.22
N GLN A 686 27.76 4.64 -3.90
CA GLN A 686 26.57 3.88 -3.51
C GLN A 686 26.31 4.05 -2.02
N TYR A 687 25.12 4.51 -1.68
CA TYR A 687 24.61 4.52 -0.32
C TYR A 687 23.70 3.31 -0.13
N SER A 688 23.85 2.63 0.99
CA SER A 688 23.05 1.48 1.41
C SER A 688 22.33 1.83 2.71
N LEU A 689 21.07 1.41 2.84
CA LEU A 689 20.25 1.79 3.99
C LEU A 689 20.58 0.94 5.22
N PHE A 690 20.67 -0.38 5.05
CA PHE A 690 20.88 -1.33 6.13
C PHE A 690 21.97 -2.35 5.78
N GLY A 691 22.80 -2.66 6.80
CA GLY A 691 23.56 -3.90 6.90
C GLY A 691 22.74 -4.98 7.61
N ILE A 692 23.42 -5.82 8.39
CA ILE A 692 22.76 -6.81 9.27
C ILE A 692 22.02 -6.09 10.41
N VAL A 693 20.72 -6.41 10.60
CA VAL A 693 19.92 -5.82 11.69
C VAL A 693 19.26 -6.94 12.50
N PRO A 694 19.84 -7.30 13.66
CA PRO A 694 19.17 -8.18 14.62
C PRO A 694 18.04 -7.42 15.34
N SER A 695 16.96 -8.11 15.64
CA SER A 695 15.85 -7.53 16.39
C SER A 695 15.10 -8.57 17.22
N VAL A 696 14.43 -8.09 18.26
CA VAL A 696 13.61 -8.90 19.16
C VAL A 696 12.29 -8.18 19.43
N ALA A 697 11.22 -8.96 19.52
CA ALA A 697 9.93 -8.46 19.98
C ALA A 697 9.29 -9.44 20.96
N PHE A 698 8.52 -8.88 21.86
CA PHE A 698 7.72 -9.62 22.85
C PHE A 698 6.26 -9.25 22.71
N THR A 699 5.39 -10.25 22.71
CA THR A 699 3.94 -10.08 22.63
C THR A 699 3.25 -10.91 23.70
N ILE A 700 2.25 -10.33 24.34
CA ILE A 700 1.32 -11.00 25.24
C ILE A 700 -0.09 -10.85 24.70
N LYS A 701 -0.83 -11.95 24.67
CA LYS A 701 -2.23 -12.04 24.22
C LYS A 701 -3.08 -12.61 25.35
N PHE A 702 -4.24 -12.00 25.62
CA PHE A 702 -5.16 -12.39 26.71
C PHE A 702 -6.63 -12.30 26.30
#